data_3a3c2ed45e1729c3686f0006cb7bb86c
#
_entry.id   3a3c2ed45e1729c3686f0006cb7bb86c
#
_cell.length_a   1.000
_cell.length_b   1.000
_cell.length_c   1.000
_cell.angle_alpha   90.00
_cell.angle_beta   90.00
_cell.angle_gamma   90.00
#
_symmetry.space_group_name_H-M   'P 1'
#
loop_
_entity.id
_entity.type
_entity.pdbx_description
1 polymer ?
#
loop_
_entity_poly.entity_id
_entity_poly.type
_entity_poly.pdbx_seq_one_letter_code
_entity_poly.pdbx_strand_id
1 'polypeptide(L)'
;MEEKKFKRTTVTAALPYANGGVHIGHLAGVYVPADIYVRYLRLKKQDVVFIGGSDEHGVPITIRAKKEGITPQDVCDRYHKIIKDSFKEFGISFDIYSRTTSKVHSKLASDFFRKLYDDGKLIEKESEQLYDPEAKQFLADRYVMGTCPHCGNPNAYGDQCEKCGSDLSPMELINPHSTISGAKPELRKTKNWYLPLNQYQDWLKQWILEGHKEWRPNVYGQCKSWLDMDLQPRAMTRDLDWGIPVPVEGAEGKVLYVWFDAPIGYISNTKELCDAEPERWGSWEKWWKDPETRLIHFIGKDNIVFHCLIFPVMLKAHGGYILPDNVPANEFLNLENDKISTSRNWAVWLDEYLKDFPGKQDVLRYVLTANAPETKDNNFTWKDFQERNNSELVAIYGNFVNRALQLTKKYWNGVVPACGELLDVDKQAIQEFKDVKEKVEQYLDNFKFREAQKEAMNLARIGNKYITECEPWKVWKTDPKRVETILNISLQLVANLAIAFEPFLPFSSKKLREMINLKDFDWAELGSTNLLEAGHQLAEPQLLFEKIEDEAIQHQLDKLAATKEANEKAQAAKDYKAEPIKPNIPFDEWEKLDIRVGHIKDCQKVKKSNKLLQFTLDDGSGTDRTILSGIAKFYKPEDLIGKDVLFIANLAPRKMMGIESQGMILSALNFDGSLSVTTTLSEVKPGSQVG
;
A
#
# COMPACT_ATOMS: atom_id res chain seq x y z
N MET A 1 24.56 27.37 -14.15
CA MET A 1 25.24 26.62 -13.07
C MET A 1 25.89 25.42 -13.73
N GLU A 2 27.18 25.18 -13.50
CA GLU A 2 27.82 23.95 -13.95
C GLU A 2 27.08 22.77 -13.37
N GLU A 3 26.77 21.78 -14.21
CA GLU A 3 26.09 20.56 -13.80
C GLU A 3 26.99 19.80 -12.80
N LYS A 4 26.53 19.67 -11.55
CA LYS A 4 27.29 19.04 -10.47
C LYS A 4 27.48 17.56 -10.80
N LYS A 5 28.69 17.15 -11.16
CA LYS A 5 29.00 15.74 -11.45
C LYS A 5 29.22 14.99 -10.16
N PHE A 6 28.26 14.09 -9.83
CA PHE A 6 28.39 13.17 -8.72
C PHE A 6 29.16 11.91 -9.14
N LYS A 7 29.93 11.34 -8.23
CA LYS A 7 30.64 10.06 -8.45
C LYS A 7 29.75 8.85 -8.13
N ARG A 8 28.81 9.04 -7.20
CA ARG A 8 27.93 7.96 -6.73
C ARG A 8 26.58 8.50 -6.28
N THR A 9 25.63 7.59 -6.09
CA THR A 9 24.28 7.96 -5.65
C THR A 9 23.82 7.08 -4.49
N THR A 10 23.33 7.69 -3.42
CA THR A 10 22.56 7.03 -2.37
C THR A 10 21.08 7.22 -2.67
N VAL A 11 20.37 6.12 -2.86
CA VAL A 11 18.91 6.11 -3.06
C VAL A 11 18.25 5.47 -1.86
N THR A 12 17.26 6.14 -1.28
CA THR A 12 16.46 5.61 -0.19
C THR A 12 14.99 5.55 -0.59
N ALA A 13 14.26 4.60 -0.04
CA ALA A 13 12.81 4.51 -0.13
C ALA A 13 12.21 4.65 1.27
N ALA A 14 11.12 5.39 1.41
CA ALA A 14 10.46 5.59 2.70
C ALA A 14 10.23 4.27 3.43
N LEU A 15 10.58 4.22 4.71
CA LEU A 15 10.46 3.02 5.52
C LEU A 15 8.98 2.75 5.83
N PRO A 16 8.41 1.59 5.45
CA PRO A 16 7.04 1.25 5.82
C PRO A 16 6.96 0.85 7.29
N TYR A 17 5.87 1.20 7.95
CA TYR A 17 5.58 0.73 9.30
C TYR A 17 5.40 -0.79 9.35
N ALA A 18 6.08 -1.46 10.28
CA ALA A 18 5.98 -2.89 10.49
C ALA A 18 4.73 -3.28 11.32
N ASN A 19 3.57 -2.74 10.98
CA ASN A 19 2.27 -3.06 11.60
C ASN A 19 1.25 -3.63 10.61
N GLY A 20 1.65 -3.85 9.38
CA GLY A 20 0.84 -4.37 8.28
C GLY A 20 1.70 -4.73 7.08
N GLY A 21 1.11 -5.38 6.07
CA GLY A 21 1.77 -5.62 4.79
C GLY A 21 1.92 -4.33 3.97
N VAL A 22 2.62 -4.42 2.84
CA VAL A 22 2.65 -3.36 1.83
C VAL A 22 1.57 -3.62 0.78
N HIS A 23 0.99 -2.54 0.26
CA HIS A 23 -0.05 -2.59 -0.76
C HIS A 23 0.33 -1.80 -2.01
N ILE A 24 -0.47 -1.94 -3.08
CA ILE A 24 -0.20 -1.30 -4.38
C ILE A 24 0.03 0.22 -4.30
N GLY A 25 -0.59 0.92 -3.35
CA GLY A 25 -0.36 2.35 -3.13
C GLY A 25 1.08 2.65 -2.69
N HIS A 26 1.63 1.85 -1.77
CA HIS A 26 3.04 1.93 -1.38
C HIS A 26 3.96 1.62 -2.56
N LEU A 27 3.64 0.58 -3.35
CA LEU A 27 4.44 0.19 -4.51
C LEU A 27 4.49 1.28 -5.57
N ALA A 28 3.34 1.82 -5.97
CA ALA A 28 3.25 2.88 -6.97
C ALA A 28 3.81 4.21 -6.48
N GLY A 29 3.61 4.50 -5.18
CA GLY A 29 4.07 5.75 -4.57
C GLY A 29 5.57 5.84 -4.37
N VAL A 30 6.21 4.72 -4.01
CA VAL A 30 7.60 4.73 -3.51
C VAL A 30 8.47 3.66 -4.14
N TYR A 31 8.13 2.36 -4.01
CA TYR A 31 9.11 1.29 -4.19
C TYR A 31 9.38 0.95 -5.65
N VAL A 32 8.35 0.94 -6.50
CA VAL A 32 8.51 0.69 -7.94
C VAL A 32 9.29 1.82 -8.61
N PRO A 33 8.95 3.12 -8.44
CA PRO A 33 9.75 4.20 -9.03
C PRO A 33 11.19 4.25 -8.52
N ALA A 34 11.43 3.96 -7.23
CA ALA A 34 12.78 3.90 -6.68
C ALA A 34 13.61 2.77 -7.32
N ASP A 35 13.01 1.57 -7.44
CA ASP A 35 13.67 0.41 -8.05
C ASP A 35 13.95 0.62 -9.54
N ILE A 36 13.02 1.21 -10.29
CA ILE A 36 13.24 1.59 -11.69
C ILE A 36 14.44 2.51 -11.83
N TYR A 37 14.52 3.55 -10.98
CA TYR A 37 15.62 4.52 -11.03
C TYR A 37 16.96 3.86 -10.67
N VAL A 38 17.00 3.04 -9.64
CA VAL A 38 18.24 2.33 -9.25
C VAL A 38 18.69 1.35 -10.33
N ARG A 39 17.79 0.56 -10.93
CA ARG A 39 18.12 -0.34 -12.04
C ARG A 39 18.67 0.42 -13.25
N TYR A 40 18.08 1.55 -13.58
CA TYR A 40 18.57 2.44 -14.62
C TYR A 40 20.01 2.94 -14.33
N LEU A 41 20.28 3.41 -13.10
CA LEU A 41 21.62 3.86 -12.72
C LEU A 41 22.65 2.71 -12.79
N ARG A 42 22.27 1.51 -12.35
CA ARG A 42 23.13 0.30 -12.43
C ARG A 42 23.43 -0.08 -13.87
N LEU A 43 22.44 0.01 -14.77
CA LEU A 43 22.68 -0.20 -16.21
C LEU A 43 23.60 0.85 -16.81
N LYS A 44 23.59 2.08 -16.31
CA LYS A 44 24.58 3.12 -16.65
C LYS A 44 25.93 2.91 -15.99
N LYS A 45 26.14 1.79 -15.27
CA LYS A 45 27.36 1.47 -14.52
C LYS A 45 27.76 2.55 -13.51
N GLN A 46 26.77 3.28 -12.98
CA GLN A 46 26.98 4.23 -11.90
C GLN A 46 27.10 3.50 -10.55
N ASP A 47 27.95 4.05 -9.68
CA ASP A 47 28.08 3.57 -8.29
C ASP A 47 26.83 4.01 -7.51
N VAL A 48 25.97 3.05 -7.14
CA VAL A 48 24.68 3.31 -6.50
C VAL A 48 24.41 2.31 -5.38
N VAL A 49 23.90 2.82 -4.25
CA VAL A 49 23.40 2.02 -3.14
C VAL A 49 21.90 2.27 -2.98
N PHE A 50 21.13 1.19 -2.81
CA PHE A 50 19.69 1.25 -2.60
C PHE A 50 19.30 0.76 -1.21
N ILE A 51 18.85 1.70 -0.37
CA ILE A 51 18.60 1.49 1.05
C ILE A 51 17.11 1.39 1.32
N GLY A 52 16.71 0.29 1.95
CA GLY A 52 15.37 0.05 2.48
C GLY A 52 15.40 -0.47 3.90
N GLY A 53 14.23 -0.57 4.50
CA GLY A 53 14.04 -1.11 5.83
C GLY A 53 12.62 -0.91 6.32
N SER A 54 12.29 -1.41 7.51
CA SER A 54 11.01 -1.19 8.18
C SER A 54 11.15 -0.20 9.34
N ASP A 55 10.16 0.68 9.45
CA ASP A 55 9.95 1.51 10.64
C ASP A 55 9.19 0.68 11.67
N GLU A 56 9.81 0.48 12.83
CA GLU A 56 9.35 -0.45 13.85
C GLU A 56 9.06 0.22 15.20
N HIS A 57 9.16 1.53 15.26
CA HIS A 57 8.79 2.30 16.44
C HIS A 57 7.50 3.09 16.20
N GLY A 58 6.78 3.43 17.26
CA GLY A 58 5.59 4.25 17.18
C GLY A 58 4.31 3.57 17.65
N VAL A 59 3.31 4.43 17.90
CA VAL A 59 2.01 4.09 18.50
C VAL A 59 1.20 3.04 17.71
N PRO A 60 1.15 3.04 16.36
CA PRO A 60 0.35 2.04 15.64
C PRO A 60 0.78 0.59 15.91
N ILE A 61 2.05 0.35 16.17
CA ILE A 61 2.58 -0.99 16.50
C ILE A 61 2.13 -1.44 17.89
N THR A 62 2.21 -0.54 18.88
CA THR A 62 1.77 -0.85 20.26
C THR A 62 0.27 -1.05 20.35
N ILE A 63 -0.53 -0.29 19.61
CA ILE A 63 -1.99 -0.50 19.49
C ILE A 63 -2.28 -1.89 18.93
N ARG A 64 -1.58 -2.29 17.87
CA ARG A 64 -1.77 -3.61 17.27
C ARG A 64 -1.35 -4.73 18.21
N ALA A 65 -0.20 -4.59 18.86
CA ALA A 65 0.30 -5.55 19.85
C ALA A 65 -0.72 -5.76 20.99
N LYS A 66 -1.26 -4.69 21.54
CA LYS A 66 -2.31 -4.76 22.58
C LYS A 66 -3.58 -5.45 22.08
N LYS A 67 -4.04 -5.13 20.86
CA LYS A 67 -5.22 -5.77 20.25
C LYS A 67 -5.04 -7.26 20.02
N GLU A 68 -3.83 -7.70 19.68
CA GLU A 68 -3.52 -9.10 19.40
C GLU A 68 -3.01 -9.87 20.63
N GLY A 69 -2.76 -9.19 21.77
CA GLY A 69 -2.29 -9.81 23.00
C GLY A 69 -0.83 -10.33 22.91
N ILE A 70 -0.01 -9.69 22.07
CA ILE A 70 1.42 -10.04 21.84
C ILE A 70 2.31 -8.82 22.11
N THR A 71 3.63 -9.01 22.07
CA THR A 71 4.55 -7.89 22.24
C THR A 71 4.69 -7.04 20.98
N PRO A 72 5.07 -5.74 21.09
CA PRO A 72 5.41 -4.92 19.94
C PRO A 72 6.51 -5.54 19.07
N GLN A 73 7.50 -6.21 19.68
CA GLN A 73 8.57 -6.90 18.95
C GLN A 73 8.03 -8.05 18.09
N ASP A 74 7.06 -8.84 18.59
CA ASP A 74 6.45 -9.93 17.81
C ASP A 74 5.71 -9.39 16.58
N VAL A 75 5.03 -8.25 16.72
CA VAL A 75 4.39 -7.56 15.60
C VAL A 75 5.42 -7.16 14.55
N CYS A 76 6.51 -6.49 15.00
CA CYS A 76 7.58 -6.03 14.13
C CYS A 76 8.26 -7.21 13.40
N ASP A 77 8.61 -8.28 14.10
CA ASP A 77 9.30 -9.44 13.52
C ASP A 77 8.45 -10.10 12.43
N ARG A 78 7.15 -10.26 12.69
CA ARG A 78 6.22 -10.82 11.72
C ARG A 78 6.10 -9.96 10.45
N TYR A 79 5.83 -8.65 10.60
CA TYR A 79 5.60 -7.78 9.45
C TYR A 79 6.89 -7.39 8.72
N HIS A 80 8.01 -7.22 9.43
CA HIS A 80 9.31 -7.07 8.79
C HIS A 80 9.59 -8.23 7.83
N LYS A 81 9.37 -9.47 8.30
CA LYS A 81 9.56 -10.68 7.48
C LYS A 81 8.64 -10.68 6.26
N ILE A 82 7.33 -10.45 6.45
CA ILE A 82 6.35 -10.43 5.36
C ILE A 82 6.73 -9.39 4.30
N ILE A 83 7.04 -8.17 4.73
CA ILE A 83 7.39 -7.07 3.83
C ILE A 83 8.69 -7.36 3.07
N LYS A 84 9.73 -7.78 3.77
CA LYS A 84 11.04 -8.11 3.20
C LYS A 84 10.94 -9.22 2.16
N ASP A 85 10.25 -10.31 2.49
CA ASP A 85 10.09 -11.45 1.59
C ASP A 85 9.24 -11.05 0.36
N SER A 86 8.16 -10.28 0.56
CA SER A 86 7.32 -9.79 -0.53
C SER A 86 8.08 -8.85 -1.48
N PHE A 87 8.89 -7.93 -0.97
CA PHE A 87 9.73 -7.08 -1.82
C PHE A 87 10.75 -7.89 -2.63
N LYS A 88 11.38 -8.89 -2.00
CA LYS A 88 12.34 -9.76 -2.68
C LYS A 88 11.66 -10.55 -3.80
N GLU A 89 10.49 -11.14 -3.55
CA GLU A 89 9.74 -11.90 -4.55
C GLU A 89 9.19 -11.00 -5.67
N PHE A 90 8.80 -9.78 -5.33
CA PHE A 90 8.35 -8.77 -6.31
C PHE A 90 9.50 -8.15 -7.11
N GLY A 91 10.74 -8.42 -6.75
CA GLY A 91 11.94 -7.97 -7.45
C GLY A 91 12.34 -6.51 -7.15
N ILE A 92 12.00 -5.98 -5.96
CA ILE A 92 12.60 -4.72 -5.51
C ILE A 92 14.05 -4.97 -5.11
N SER A 93 14.98 -4.32 -5.77
CA SER A 93 16.41 -4.66 -5.75
C SER A 93 17.21 -3.91 -4.67
N PHE A 94 16.69 -3.86 -3.43
CA PHE A 94 17.44 -3.29 -2.31
C PHE A 94 18.80 -3.95 -2.13
N ASP A 95 19.85 -3.17 -1.88
CA ASP A 95 21.14 -3.68 -1.44
C ASP A 95 21.08 -4.12 0.03
N ILE A 96 20.27 -3.43 0.82
CA ILE A 96 19.90 -3.82 2.18
C ILE A 96 18.45 -3.48 2.47
N TYR A 97 17.75 -4.40 3.15
CA TYR A 97 16.47 -4.15 3.80
C TYR A 97 16.58 -4.52 5.27
N SER A 98 16.85 -3.50 6.13
CA SER A 98 17.04 -3.66 7.56
C SER A 98 15.84 -3.10 8.37
N ARG A 99 16.06 -2.67 9.61
CA ARG A 99 14.98 -2.34 10.56
C ARG A 99 15.43 -1.35 11.64
N THR A 100 14.50 -0.52 12.13
CA THR A 100 14.83 0.47 13.18
C THR A 100 14.96 -0.14 14.59
N THR A 101 14.56 -1.39 14.83
CA THR A 101 14.85 -2.13 16.08
C THR A 101 16.23 -2.78 16.08
N SER A 102 17.05 -2.61 15.04
CA SER A 102 18.40 -3.16 15.03
C SER A 102 19.30 -2.47 16.08
N LYS A 103 20.28 -3.22 16.60
CA LYS A 103 21.25 -2.68 17.59
C LYS A 103 22.10 -1.56 17.01
N VAL A 104 22.44 -1.66 15.72
CA VAL A 104 23.21 -0.63 15.01
C VAL A 104 22.41 0.66 14.94
N HIS A 105 21.11 0.55 14.60
CA HIS A 105 20.23 1.69 14.55
C HIS A 105 20.04 2.35 15.92
N SER A 106 19.70 1.57 16.95
CA SER A 106 19.53 2.09 18.32
C SER A 106 20.76 2.86 18.81
N LYS A 107 21.96 2.31 18.55
CA LYS A 107 23.20 3.00 18.89
C LYS A 107 23.37 4.30 18.10
N LEU A 108 23.22 4.26 16.78
CA LEU A 108 23.44 5.42 15.93
C LEU A 108 22.43 6.53 16.22
N ALA A 109 21.15 6.22 16.42
CA ALA A 109 20.12 7.20 16.75
C ALA A 109 20.37 7.83 18.12
N SER A 110 20.78 7.02 19.11
CA SER A 110 21.19 7.53 20.43
C SER A 110 22.41 8.46 20.35
N ASP A 111 23.45 8.07 19.62
CA ASP A 111 24.65 8.88 19.41
C ASP A 111 24.31 10.19 18.65
N PHE A 112 23.41 10.13 17.66
CA PHE A 112 22.95 11.28 16.91
C PHE A 112 22.20 12.28 17.82
N PHE A 113 21.27 11.79 18.64
CA PHE A 113 20.54 12.63 19.58
C PHE A 113 21.48 13.25 20.62
N ARG A 114 22.38 12.46 21.22
CA ARG A 114 23.36 12.92 22.20
C ARG A 114 24.23 14.04 21.64
N LYS A 115 24.71 13.89 20.41
CA LYS A 115 25.49 14.95 19.77
C LYS A 115 24.71 16.27 19.61
N LEU A 116 23.45 16.18 19.17
CA LEU A 116 22.59 17.38 19.08
C LEU A 116 22.37 18.02 20.46
N TYR A 117 22.22 17.21 21.50
CA TYR A 117 22.07 17.67 22.88
C TYR A 117 23.34 18.35 23.39
N ASP A 118 24.49 17.70 23.26
CA ASP A 118 25.79 18.18 23.73
C ASP A 118 26.23 19.46 22.99
N ASP A 119 25.88 19.58 21.70
CA ASP A 119 26.16 20.76 20.88
C ASP A 119 25.14 21.90 21.12
N GLY A 120 24.18 21.76 22.05
CA GLY A 120 23.17 22.76 22.35
C GLY A 120 22.19 23.03 21.22
N LYS A 121 21.95 22.05 20.34
CA LYS A 121 21.02 22.15 19.20
C LYS A 121 19.58 21.80 19.56
N LEU A 122 19.32 21.28 20.74
CA LEU A 122 18.00 20.97 21.24
C LEU A 122 17.62 21.90 22.38
N ILE A 123 16.32 22.23 22.48
CA ILE A 123 15.75 23.06 23.52
C ILE A 123 14.95 22.16 24.47
N GLU A 124 15.23 22.24 25.76
CA GLU A 124 14.37 21.64 26.78
C GLU A 124 13.15 22.53 27.02
N LYS A 125 11.95 21.93 27.02
CA LYS A 125 10.72 22.66 27.28
C LYS A 125 9.75 21.79 28.06
N GLU A 126 9.18 22.34 29.13
CA GLU A 126 7.99 21.79 29.75
C GLU A 126 6.75 22.16 28.94
N SER A 127 5.87 21.18 28.74
CA SER A 127 4.56 21.36 28.12
C SER A 127 3.51 20.55 28.86
N GLU A 128 2.27 20.96 28.76
CA GLU A 128 1.14 20.17 29.23
C GLU A 128 0.74 19.18 28.14
N GLN A 129 0.57 17.90 28.50
CA GLN A 129 0.11 16.85 27.60
C GLN A 129 -1.00 16.05 28.25
N LEU A 130 -1.81 15.40 27.41
CA LEU A 130 -2.90 14.55 27.86
C LEU A 130 -2.33 13.29 28.53
N TYR A 131 -2.88 12.95 29.68
CA TYR A 131 -2.51 11.78 30.48
C TYR A 131 -3.76 10.97 30.78
N ASP A 132 -3.67 9.67 30.63
CA ASP A 132 -4.71 8.71 30.99
C ASP A 132 -4.57 8.29 32.45
N PRO A 133 -5.50 8.70 33.34
CA PRO A 133 -5.39 8.36 34.76
C PRO A 133 -5.64 6.88 35.07
N GLU A 134 -6.38 6.17 34.21
CA GLU A 134 -6.67 4.75 34.37
C GLU A 134 -5.52 3.87 33.82
N ALA A 135 -5.04 4.16 32.64
CA ALA A 135 -3.89 3.47 32.04
C ALA A 135 -2.54 3.93 32.62
N LYS A 136 -2.53 5.03 33.39
CA LYS A 136 -1.35 5.63 34.06
C LYS A 136 -0.21 5.96 33.10
N GLN A 137 -0.53 6.47 31.90
CA GLN A 137 0.45 6.86 30.90
C GLN A 137 0.05 8.13 30.16
N PHE A 138 1.04 8.85 29.61
CA PHE A 138 0.78 9.96 28.69
C PHE A 138 0.18 9.43 27.39
N LEU A 139 -0.70 10.26 26.81
CA LEU A 139 -1.38 9.95 25.56
C LEU A 139 -0.76 10.77 24.42
N ALA A 140 0.03 10.11 23.61
CA ALA A 140 0.58 10.70 22.40
C ALA A 140 -0.28 10.34 21.17
N ASP A 141 -0.44 11.31 20.29
CA ASP A 141 -0.93 11.10 18.92
C ASP A 141 -2.20 10.21 18.86
N ARG A 142 -2.11 9.00 18.34
CA ARG A 142 -3.23 8.07 18.13
C ARG A 142 -3.77 7.40 19.41
N TYR A 143 -3.17 7.66 20.54
CA TYR A 143 -3.78 7.27 21.82
C TYR A 143 -4.92 8.19 22.25
N VAL A 144 -5.12 9.31 21.56
CA VAL A 144 -6.25 10.21 21.78
C VAL A 144 -7.17 10.18 20.57
N MET A 145 -8.46 10.07 20.81
CA MET A 145 -9.51 10.21 19.81
C MET A 145 -10.55 11.21 20.30
N GLY A 146 -11.13 11.95 19.34
CA GLY A 146 -12.15 12.95 19.64
C GLY A 146 -12.75 13.53 18.36
N THR A 147 -13.53 14.61 18.50
CA THR A 147 -14.15 15.25 17.34
C THR A 147 -13.17 16.22 16.68
N CYS A 148 -12.98 16.07 15.36
CA CYS A 148 -12.15 16.97 14.56
C CYS A 148 -12.73 18.40 14.56
N PRO A 149 -11.95 19.43 14.92
CA PRO A 149 -12.41 20.82 14.93
C PRO A 149 -12.69 21.36 13.50
N HIS A 150 -12.10 20.76 12.47
CA HIS A 150 -12.22 21.26 11.09
C HIS A 150 -13.44 20.69 10.34
N CYS A 151 -13.74 19.40 10.51
CA CYS A 151 -14.80 18.74 9.72
C CYS A 151 -15.89 18.06 10.55
N GLY A 152 -15.81 18.12 11.88
CA GLY A 152 -16.80 17.53 12.78
C GLY A 152 -16.78 15.99 12.83
N ASN A 153 -15.74 15.35 12.29
CA ASN A 153 -15.60 13.88 12.40
C ASN A 153 -15.44 13.47 13.87
N PRO A 154 -16.37 12.68 14.46
CA PRO A 154 -16.31 12.32 15.88
C PRO A 154 -15.19 11.33 16.24
N ASN A 155 -14.56 10.71 15.24
CA ASN A 155 -13.54 9.69 15.41
C ASN A 155 -12.20 10.15 14.78
N ALA A 156 -11.78 11.37 15.03
CA ALA A 156 -10.47 11.86 14.59
C ALA A 156 -9.39 11.49 15.61
N TYR A 157 -8.24 11.04 15.14
CA TYR A 157 -7.06 10.82 15.98
C TYR A 157 -6.31 12.11 16.24
N GLY A 158 -5.49 12.11 17.29
CA GLY A 158 -4.76 13.29 17.75
C GLY A 158 -3.56 13.68 16.87
N ASP A 159 -3.22 12.91 15.84
CA ASP A 159 -2.19 13.24 14.84
C ASP A 159 -2.78 13.73 13.52
N GLN A 160 -3.88 13.13 13.07
CA GLN A 160 -4.51 13.46 11.79
C GLN A 160 -5.97 13.03 11.76
N CYS A 161 -6.80 13.83 11.12
CA CYS A 161 -8.17 13.44 10.83
C CYS A 161 -8.22 12.55 9.56
N GLU A 162 -8.59 11.28 9.70
CA GLU A 162 -8.68 10.35 8.55
C GLU A 162 -9.76 10.76 7.52
N LYS A 163 -10.74 11.59 7.91
CA LYS A 163 -11.81 12.03 7.02
C LYS A 163 -11.41 13.23 6.15
N CYS A 164 -10.87 14.29 6.73
CA CYS A 164 -10.51 15.52 5.99
C CYS A 164 -9.01 15.65 5.71
N GLY A 165 -8.17 14.77 6.31
CA GLY A 165 -6.72 14.78 6.11
C GLY A 165 -5.97 15.91 6.84
N SER A 166 -6.65 16.71 7.67
CA SER A 166 -5.99 17.78 8.42
C SER A 166 -5.08 17.20 9.48
N ASP A 167 -3.87 17.76 9.62
CA ASP A 167 -3.01 17.53 10.77
C ASP A 167 -3.69 18.06 12.02
N LEU A 168 -3.57 17.34 13.11
CA LEU A 168 -4.18 17.68 14.40
C LEU A 168 -3.15 17.54 15.52
N SER A 169 -3.37 18.31 16.60
CA SER A 169 -2.77 18.03 17.89
C SER A 169 -3.81 17.34 18.79
N PRO A 170 -3.43 16.39 19.66
CA PRO A 170 -4.35 15.81 20.63
C PRO A 170 -5.10 16.87 21.46
N MET A 171 -4.48 18.04 21.67
CA MET A 171 -5.02 19.16 22.41
C MET A 171 -6.12 19.94 21.67
N GLU A 172 -6.20 19.80 20.34
CA GLU A 172 -7.19 20.51 19.51
C GLU A 172 -8.50 19.72 19.35
N LEU A 173 -8.47 18.42 19.69
CA LEU A 173 -9.65 17.58 19.59
C LEU A 173 -10.75 18.01 20.54
N ILE A 174 -11.98 18.07 20.05
CA ILE A 174 -13.17 18.35 20.86
C ILE A 174 -13.60 17.05 21.55
N ASN A 175 -13.82 17.10 22.86
CA ASN A 175 -14.16 15.94 23.70
C ASN A 175 -13.17 14.76 23.54
N PRO A 176 -11.87 14.98 23.79
CA PRO A 176 -10.87 13.94 23.68
C PRO A 176 -11.10 12.82 24.70
N HIS A 177 -10.83 11.57 24.27
CA HIS A 177 -10.83 10.40 25.13
C HIS A 177 -9.67 9.49 24.80
N SER A 178 -9.23 8.70 25.79
CA SER A 178 -8.18 7.70 25.60
C SER A 178 -8.67 6.54 24.74
N THR A 179 -7.89 6.16 23.74
CA THR A 179 -8.16 4.94 22.95
C THR A 179 -7.75 3.67 23.71
N ILE A 180 -7.09 3.81 24.87
CA ILE A 180 -6.59 2.70 25.68
C ILE A 180 -7.63 2.26 26.70
N SER A 181 -8.15 3.22 27.52
CA SER A 181 -9.08 2.94 28.61
C SER A 181 -10.51 3.45 28.32
N GLY A 182 -10.66 4.39 27.35
CA GLY A 182 -11.89 5.15 27.15
C GLY A 182 -12.04 6.35 28.12
N ALA A 183 -11.15 6.49 29.08
CA ALA A 183 -11.21 7.56 30.08
C ALA A 183 -11.04 8.95 29.47
N LYS A 184 -11.60 9.95 30.14
CA LYS A 184 -11.33 11.35 29.81
C LYS A 184 -9.91 11.69 30.27
N PRO A 185 -9.04 12.17 29.37
CA PRO A 185 -7.67 12.51 29.74
C PRO A 185 -7.58 13.73 30.67
N GLU A 186 -6.51 13.75 31.48
CA GLU A 186 -6.10 14.87 32.29
C GLU A 186 -4.90 15.58 31.69
N LEU A 187 -4.74 16.88 31.92
CA LEU A 187 -3.52 17.60 31.58
C LEU A 187 -2.45 17.38 32.65
N ARG A 188 -1.26 16.96 32.22
CA ARG A 188 -0.08 16.86 33.09
C ARG A 188 1.14 17.48 32.45
N LYS A 189 1.99 18.09 33.25
CA LYS A 189 3.26 18.66 32.79
C LYS A 189 4.25 17.53 32.51
N THR A 190 4.94 17.63 31.38
CA THR A 190 6.05 16.78 31.00
C THR A 190 7.14 17.59 30.32
N LYS A 191 8.39 17.18 30.48
CA LYS A 191 9.55 17.80 29.83
C LYS A 191 9.94 17.00 28.60
N ASN A 192 10.14 17.69 27.49
CA ASN A 192 10.61 17.08 26.24
C ASN A 192 11.69 17.95 25.58
N TRP A 193 12.44 17.37 24.64
CA TRP A 193 13.49 18.03 23.87
C TRP A 193 12.99 18.36 22.48
N TYR A 194 13.20 19.61 22.07
CA TYR A 194 12.66 20.16 20.83
C TYR A 194 13.77 20.57 19.88
N LEU A 195 13.63 20.24 18.61
CA LEU A 195 14.45 20.79 17.54
C LEU A 195 13.88 22.16 17.16
N PRO A 196 14.65 23.26 17.28
CA PRO A 196 14.17 24.62 17.03
C PRO A 196 14.12 24.93 15.52
N LEU A 197 13.13 24.38 14.80
CA LEU A 197 13.00 24.54 13.34
C LEU A 197 12.94 26.01 12.90
N ASN A 198 12.36 26.89 13.73
CA ASN A 198 12.32 28.33 13.49
C ASN A 198 13.69 28.97 13.31
N GLN A 199 14.74 28.47 13.98
CA GLN A 199 16.11 28.96 13.81
C GLN A 199 16.73 28.60 12.47
N TYR A 200 16.19 27.62 11.77
CA TYR A 200 16.65 27.16 10.46
C TYR A 200 15.76 27.64 9.30
N GLN A 201 14.72 28.42 9.57
CA GLN A 201 13.71 28.79 8.56
C GLN A 201 14.32 29.57 7.39
N ASP A 202 15.17 30.58 7.66
CA ASP A 202 15.82 31.38 6.60
C ASP A 202 16.76 30.53 5.76
N TRP A 203 17.53 29.63 6.39
CA TRP A 203 18.37 28.69 5.69
C TRP A 203 17.55 27.74 4.81
N LEU A 204 16.43 27.20 5.31
CA LEU A 204 15.53 26.35 4.52
C LEU A 204 14.93 27.11 3.33
N LYS A 205 14.52 28.39 3.51
CA LYS A 205 14.02 29.23 2.42
C LYS A 205 15.08 29.38 1.33
N GLN A 206 16.29 29.72 1.70
CA GLN A 206 17.40 29.87 0.76
C GLN A 206 17.72 28.52 0.07
N TRP A 207 17.85 27.45 0.84
CA TRP A 207 18.23 26.14 0.31
C TRP A 207 17.17 25.57 -0.63
N ILE A 208 15.86 25.59 -0.24
CA ILE A 208 14.78 25.00 -1.02
C ILE A 208 14.27 25.97 -2.09
N LEU A 209 13.81 27.17 -1.68
CA LEU A 209 13.06 28.03 -2.60
C LEU A 209 13.96 28.73 -3.64
N GLU A 210 15.24 28.91 -3.34
CA GLU A 210 16.21 29.44 -4.29
C GLU A 210 17.04 28.36 -4.96
N GLY A 211 17.39 27.30 -4.20
CA GLY A 211 18.33 26.26 -4.61
C GLY A 211 17.72 25.06 -5.33
N HIS A 212 16.42 24.75 -5.10
CA HIS A 212 15.78 23.54 -5.60
C HIS A 212 14.44 23.80 -6.33
N LYS A 213 14.45 24.75 -7.25
CA LYS A 213 13.28 25.08 -8.10
C LYS A 213 12.92 23.97 -9.09
N GLU A 214 13.84 23.05 -9.34
CA GLU A 214 13.68 21.87 -10.19
C GLU A 214 12.93 20.73 -9.51
N TRP A 215 12.76 20.78 -8.18
CA TRP A 215 11.95 19.76 -7.50
C TRP A 215 10.52 19.71 -8.04
N ARG A 216 9.89 18.56 -7.91
CA ARG A 216 8.50 18.40 -8.38
C ARG A 216 7.59 19.49 -7.80
N PRO A 217 6.60 19.99 -8.57
CA PRO A 217 5.73 21.10 -8.14
C PRO A 217 4.99 20.84 -6.82
N ASN A 218 4.58 19.59 -6.56
CA ASN A 218 3.93 19.23 -5.30
C ASN A 218 4.90 19.30 -4.11
N VAL A 219 6.13 18.84 -4.28
CA VAL A 219 7.18 18.92 -3.24
C VAL A 219 7.54 20.37 -2.95
N TYR A 220 7.88 21.11 -4.00
CA TYR A 220 8.24 22.53 -3.88
C TYR A 220 7.09 23.36 -3.28
N GLY A 221 5.88 23.14 -3.78
CA GLY A 221 4.68 23.86 -3.30
C GLY A 221 4.36 23.59 -1.84
N GLN A 222 4.48 22.34 -1.39
CA GLN A 222 4.24 22.00 0.02
C GLN A 222 5.35 22.58 0.91
N CYS A 223 6.61 22.50 0.51
CA CYS A 223 7.71 23.12 1.24
C CYS A 223 7.50 24.64 1.35
N LYS A 224 7.14 25.30 0.23
CA LYS A 224 6.84 26.73 0.24
C LYS A 224 5.70 27.08 1.19
N SER A 225 4.61 26.33 1.16
CA SER A 225 3.45 26.56 2.05
C SER A 225 3.86 26.49 3.53
N TRP A 226 4.69 25.52 3.90
CA TRP A 226 5.22 25.42 5.27
C TRP A 226 6.19 26.56 5.62
N LEU A 227 7.04 26.97 4.70
CA LEU A 227 8.03 28.03 4.92
C LEU A 227 7.42 29.45 4.88
N ASP A 228 6.24 29.61 4.31
CA ASP A 228 5.45 30.85 4.38
C ASP A 228 4.78 31.04 5.77
N MET A 229 4.67 29.96 6.57
CA MET A 229 4.25 30.01 7.97
C MET A 229 5.48 30.13 8.90
N ASP A 230 5.28 30.63 10.11
CA ASP A 230 6.34 30.63 11.13
C ASP A 230 6.56 29.21 11.67
N LEU A 231 7.69 28.60 11.35
CA LEU A 231 8.03 27.27 11.84
C LEU A 231 8.16 27.28 13.36
N GLN A 232 7.61 26.27 14.01
CA GLN A 232 7.67 26.11 15.45
C GLN A 232 8.69 25.04 15.87
N PRO A 233 9.30 25.13 17.07
CA PRO A 233 10.09 24.05 17.63
C PRO A 233 9.29 22.75 17.69
N ARG A 234 9.89 21.65 17.23
CA ARG A 234 9.22 20.34 17.18
C ARG A 234 9.84 19.36 18.19
N ALA A 235 8.98 18.71 18.99
CA ALA A 235 9.44 17.74 19.98
C ALA A 235 10.04 16.50 19.31
N MET A 236 11.25 16.12 19.73
CA MET A 236 12.02 14.97 19.25
C MET A 236 11.95 13.78 20.21
N THR A 237 11.20 13.90 21.30
CA THR A 237 11.00 12.84 22.30
C THR A 237 9.52 12.67 22.62
N ARG A 238 9.17 11.52 23.15
CA ARG A 238 7.80 11.16 23.55
C ARG A 238 7.82 10.37 24.86
N ASP A 239 6.77 10.55 25.65
CA ASP A 239 6.49 9.74 26.84
C ASP A 239 5.80 8.45 26.42
N LEU A 240 6.58 7.42 26.03
CA LEU A 240 6.13 6.13 25.53
C LEU A 240 7.06 5.03 25.99
N ASP A 241 6.57 3.80 26.03
CA ASP A 241 7.35 2.61 26.48
C ASP A 241 8.04 1.88 25.31
N TRP A 242 7.60 2.12 24.07
CA TRP A 242 8.13 1.45 22.88
C TRP A 242 8.85 2.44 21.95
N GLY A 243 10.15 2.27 21.83
CA GLY A 243 11.06 3.11 21.07
C GLY A 243 12.48 3.07 21.62
N ILE A 244 13.38 3.88 21.08
CA ILE A 244 14.74 4.03 21.55
C ILE A 244 14.74 4.95 22.78
N PRO A 245 15.23 4.50 23.95
CA PRO A 245 15.31 5.36 25.13
C PRO A 245 16.12 6.63 24.87
N VAL A 246 15.63 7.75 25.38
CA VAL A 246 16.33 9.04 25.26
C VAL A 246 17.64 8.99 26.05
N PRO A 247 18.82 9.20 25.41
CA PRO A 247 20.11 8.91 26.02
C PRO A 247 20.71 10.05 26.86
N VAL A 248 19.87 10.82 27.57
CA VAL A 248 20.32 11.93 28.41
C VAL A 248 19.71 11.85 29.81
N GLU A 249 20.35 12.47 30.79
CA GLU A 249 19.91 12.50 32.19
C GLU A 249 18.57 13.20 32.35
N GLY A 250 17.69 12.67 33.21
CA GLY A 250 16.35 13.22 33.46
C GLY A 250 15.33 12.92 32.34
N ALA A 251 15.62 11.90 31.52
CA ALA A 251 14.75 11.46 30.43
C ALA A 251 14.11 10.08 30.67
N GLU A 252 14.03 9.65 31.95
CA GLU A 252 13.45 8.35 32.33
C GLU A 252 12.00 8.25 31.84
N GLY A 253 11.63 7.11 31.26
CA GLY A 253 10.28 6.85 30.70
C GLY A 253 10.00 7.58 29.40
N LYS A 254 11.05 8.05 28.71
CA LYS A 254 10.93 8.70 27.41
C LYS A 254 11.72 7.99 26.31
N VAL A 255 11.18 8.04 25.11
CA VAL A 255 11.81 7.49 23.89
C VAL A 255 12.01 8.58 22.85
N LEU A 256 12.90 8.36 21.92
CA LEU A 256 13.05 9.16 20.72
C LEU A 256 11.73 9.11 19.93
N TYR A 257 11.32 10.26 19.39
CA TYR A 257 10.14 10.31 18.53
C TYR A 257 10.38 9.56 17.24
N VAL A 258 9.42 8.74 16.81
CA VAL A 258 9.55 7.89 15.62
C VAL A 258 10.00 8.66 14.38
N TRP A 259 9.54 9.89 14.19
CA TRP A 259 9.93 10.75 13.06
C TRP A 259 11.32 11.41 13.22
N PHE A 260 11.93 11.29 14.40
CA PHE A 260 13.34 11.58 14.60
C PHE A 260 14.20 10.36 14.29
N ASP A 261 13.82 9.20 14.77
CA ASP A 261 14.65 8.00 14.62
C ASP A 261 14.52 7.33 13.24
N ALA A 262 13.31 7.28 12.67
CA ALA A 262 13.06 6.61 11.39
C ALA A 262 13.97 7.10 10.24
N PRO A 263 14.16 8.41 9.96
CA PRO A 263 15.05 8.84 8.90
C PRO A 263 16.54 8.55 9.18
N ILE A 264 16.95 8.45 10.44
CA ILE A 264 18.29 7.97 10.82
C ILE A 264 18.46 6.49 10.42
N GLY A 265 17.35 5.75 10.28
CA GLY A 265 17.30 4.39 9.75
C GLY A 265 17.97 4.22 8.40
N TYR A 266 17.88 5.22 7.52
CA TYR A 266 18.60 5.20 6.24
C TYR A 266 20.12 5.15 6.44
N ILE A 267 20.64 5.94 7.38
CA ILE A 267 22.07 6.01 7.70
C ILE A 267 22.53 4.72 8.36
N SER A 268 21.77 4.22 9.35
CA SER A 268 22.12 2.99 10.08
C SER A 268 22.08 1.75 9.19
N ASN A 269 21.09 1.66 8.28
CA ASN A 269 20.99 0.56 7.33
C ASN A 269 22.17 0.59 6.34
N THR A 270 22.58 1.79 5.89
CA THR A 270 23.79 1.93 5.07
C THR A 270 25.02 1.48 5.84
N LYS A 271 25.11 1.83 7.13
CA LYS A 271 26.22 1.40 7.97
C LYS A 271 26.25 -0.12 8.14
N GLU A 272 25.10 -0.75 8.41
CA GLU A 272 25.00 -2.21 8.49
C GLU A 272 25.49 -2.89 7.19
N LEU A 273 25.10 -2.36 6.03
CA LEU A 273 25.54 -2.87 4.74
C LEU A 273 27.05 -2.77 4.57
N CYS A 274 27.61 -1.59 4.85
CA CYS A 274 29.05 -1.35 4.71
C CYS A 274 29.88 -2.16 5.70
N ASP A 275 29.39 -2.34 6.95
CA ASP A 275 30.04 -3.17 7.96
C ASP A 275 30.02 -4.66 7.58
N ALA A 276 28.94 -5.12 6.90
CA ALA A 276 28.80 -6.50 6.46
C ALA A 276 29.65 -6.84 5.22
N GLU A 277 29.77 -5.90 4.27
CA GLU A 277 30.49 -6.09 3.00
C GLU A 277 31.46 -4.93 2.73
N PRO A 278 32.47 -4.69 3.57
CA PRO A 278 33.35 -3.51 3.49
C PRO A 278 34.18 -3.44 2.21
N GLU A 279 34.56 -4.58 1.64
CA GLU A 279 35.31 -4.66 0.38
C GLU A 279 34.52 -4.12 -0.82
N ARG A 280 33.17 -4.31 -0.78
CA ARG A 280 32.29 -3.88 -1.85
C ARG A 280 31.84 -2.43 -1.67
N TRP A 281 31.44 -2.08 -0.46
CA TRP A 281 30.72 -0.82 -0.20
C TRP A 281 31.62 0.27 0.39
N GLY A 282 32.79 -0.11 0.97
CA GLY A 282 33.67 0.81 1.68
C GLY A 282 33.04 1.33 2.98
N SER A 283 33.44 2.53 3.37
CA SER A 283 32.88 3.20 4.57
C SER A 283 31.48 3.78 4.28
N TRP A 284 30.59 3.72 5.26
CA TRP A 284 29.25 4.31 5.16
C TRP A 284 29.28 5.85 5.05
N GLU A 285 30.33 6.50 5.58
CA GLU A 285 30.52 7.94 5.48
C GLU A 285 30.65 8.40 4.03
N LYS A 286 31.25 7.60 3.17
CA LYS A 286 31.33 7.89 1.73
C LYS A 286 29.94 8.10 1.09
N TRP A 287 28.91 7.43 1.62
CA TRP A 287 27.55 7.49 1.10
C TRP A 287 26.71 8.61 1.72
N TRP A 288 27.10 9.12 2.90
CA TRP A 288 26.31 10.10 3.65
C TRP A 288 27.03 11.41 3.95
N LYS A 289 28.36 11.47 3.79
CA LYS A 289 29.18 12.64 4.15
C LYS A 289 30.04 13.17 3.03
N ASP A 290 30.29 12.38 1.99
CA ASP A 290 31.10 12.83 0.84
C ASP A 290 30.26 13.70 -0.10
N PRO A 291 30.66 14.96 -0.37
CA PRO A 291 29.94 15.87 -1.26
C PRO A 291 29.85 15.41 -2.72
N GLU A 292 30.65 14.42 -3.12
CA GLU A 292 30.58 13.79 -4.46
C GLU A 292 29.49 12.69 -4.52
N THR A 293 28.73 12.48 -3.43
CA THR A 293 27.59 11.56 -3.37
C THR A 293 26.29 12.33 -3.55
N ARG A 294 25.47 11.88 -4.48
CA ARG A 294 24.12 12.36 -4.71
C ARG A 294 23.17 11.63 -3.78
N LEU A 295 22.31 12.33 -3.04
CA LEU A 295 21.29 11.74 -2.16
C LEU A 295 19.90 11.95 -2.76
N ILE A 296 19.16 10.86 -2.97
CA ILE A 296 17.79 10.86 -3.51
C ILE A 296 16.86 10.11 -2.55
N HIS A 297 15.76 10.75 -2.15
CA HIS A 297 14.73 10.12 -1.31
C HIS A 297 13.45 9.90 -2.11
N PHE A 298 13.05 8.64 -2.33
CA PHE A 298 11.73 8.31 -2.86
C PHE A 298 10.72 8.15 -1.74
N ILE A 299 9.64 8.95 -1.78
CA ILE A 299 8.65 9.04 -0.71
C ILE A 299 7.23 9.22 -1.27
N GLY A 300 6.20 9.02 -0.41
CA GLY A 300 4.86 9.52 -0.65
C GLY A 300 4.70 10.98 -0.21
N LYS A 301 3.70 11.69 -0.71
CA LYS A 301 3.46 13.12 -0.40
C LYS A 301 3.29 13.42 1.09
N ASP A 302 2.81 12.47 1.85
CA ASP A 302 2.65 12.56 3.31
C ASP A 302 3.98 12.67 4.06
N ASN A 303 5.08 12.31 3.43
CA ASN A 303 6.43 12.35 3.99
C ASN A 303 7.26 13.58 3.55
N ILE A 304 6.71 14.48 2.74
CA ILE A 304 7.46 15.64 2.19
C ILE A 304 8.04 16.50 3.32
N VAL A 305 7.25 16.88 4.31
CA VAL A 305 7.69 17.74 5.42
C VAL A 305 8.87 17.13 6.18
N PHE A 306 8.82 15.82 6.42
CA PHE A 306 9.90 15.13 7.13
C PHE A 306 11.18 15.03 6.33
N HIS A 307 11.13 14.74 5.03
CA HIS A 307 12.32 14.54 4.21
C HIS A 307 12.87 15.85 3.60
N CYS A 308 12.03 16.88 3.47
CA CYS A 308 12.45 18.16 2.90
C CYS A 308 12.75 19.25 3.94
N LEU A 309 12.15 19.18 5.14
CA LEU A 309 12.33 20.19 6.19
C LEU A 309 13.02 19.61 7.43
N ILE A 310 12.38 18.63 8.10
CA ILE A 310 12.82 18.17 9.41
C ILE A 310 14.14 17.41 9.33
N PHE A 311 14.24 16.38 8.51
CA PHE A 311 15.47 15.59 8.36
C PHE A 311 16.66 16.41 7.86
N PRO A 312 16.53 17.29 6.84
CA PRO A 312 17.60 18.20 6.47
C PRO A 312 18.05 19.12 7.61
N VAL A 313 17.14 19.63 8.45
CA VAL A 313 17.52 20.40 9.65
C VAL A 313 18.28 19.53 10.66
N MET A 314 17.88 18.29 10.87
CA MET A 314 18.61 17.35 11.73
C MET A 314 20.05 17.13 11.21
N LEU A 315 20.21 16.86 9.91
CA LEU A 315 21.50 16.68 9.25
C LEU A 315 22.37 17.93 9.33
N LYS A 316 21.78 19.10 9.09
CA LYS A 316 22.45 20.41 9.18
C LYS A 316 22.89 20.72 10.61
N ALA A 317 22.02 20.48 11.58
CA ALA A 317 22.31 20.73 13.01
C ALA A 317 23.42 19.80 13.53
N HIS A 318 23.40 18.53 13.13
CA HIS A 318 24.43 17.55 13.47
C HIS A 318 25.78 17.89 12.81
N GLY A 319 25.73 18.37 11.56
CA GLY A 319 26.91 18.71 10.76
C GLY A 319 27.59 17.54 10.07
N GLY A 320 28.26 17.81 8.97
CA GLY A 320 29.06 16.86 8.21
C GLY A 320 28.31 15.89 7.32
N TYR A 321 26.98 15.98 7.22
CA TYR A 321 26.17 15.18 6.30
C TYR A 321 25.87 15.92 5.00
N ILE A 322 25.70 15.17 3.91
CA ILE A 322 25.13 15.69 2.67
C ILE A 322 23.62 15.88 2.82
N LEU A 323 23.05 16.74 1.99
CA LEU A 323 21.63 17.03 1.95
C LEU A 323 21.01 16.40 0.68
N PRO A 324 19.68 16.15 0.67
CA PRO A 324 18.99 15.63 -0.50
C PRO A 324 19.20 16.53 -1.73
N ASP A 325 19.65 15.94 -2.83
CA ASP A 325 19.71 16.59 -4.14
C ASP A 325 18.32 16.62 -4.79
N ASN A 326 17.53 15.54 -4.62
CA ASN A 326 16.15 15.50 -5.05
C ASN A 326 15.29 14.61 -4.14
N VAL A 327 14.00 14.93 -4.06
CA VAL A 327 13.01 14.16 -3.29
C VAL A 327 11.77 13.92 -4.18
N PRO A 328 11.82 12.92 -5.08
CA PRO A 328 10.67 12.59 -5.91
C PRO A 328 9.55 11.99 -5.08
N ALA A 329 8.56 12.81 -4.75
CA ALA A 329 7.36 12.38 -4.03
C ALA A 329 6.18 12.18 -4.99
N ASN A 330 5.50 11.05 -4.83
CA ASN A 330 4.27 10.76 -5.56
C ASN A 330 3.03 11.10 -4.73
N GLU A 331 1.94 11.38 -5.42
CA GLU A 331 0.59 11.53 -4.88
C GLU A 331 0.00 10.16 -4.49
N PHE A 332 -1.29 10.07 -4.12
CA PHE A 332 -1.91 8.82 -3.73
C PHE A 332 -2.45 8.03 -4.93
N LEU A 333 -2.39 6.72 -4.81
CA LEU A 333 -3.09 5.78 -5.68
C LEU A 333 -4.38 5.34 -4.98
N ASN A 334 -5.50 5.47 -5.68
CA ASN A 334 -6.79 4.95 -5.26
C ASN A 334 -7.00 3.52 -5.80
N LEU A 335 -7.95 2.80 -5.25
CA LEU A 335 -8.37 1.46 -5.66
C LEU A 335 -9.85 1.46 -5.97
N GLU A 336 -10.23 1.11 -7.21
CA GLU A 336 -11.63 1.10 -7.69
C GLU A 336 -12.36 2.42 -7.35
N ASN A 337 -11.67 3.55 -7.56
CA ASN A 337 -12.10 4.92 -7.29
C ASN A 337 -12.26 5.31 -5.81
N ASP A 338 -11.93 4.43 -4.88
CA ASP A 338 -11.95 4.71 -3.45
C ASP A 338 -10.51 4.82 -2.89
N LYS A 339 -10.33 5.64 -1.86
CA LYS A 339 -9.04 5.78 -1.16
C LYS A 339 -8.64 4.46 -0.52
N ILE A 340 -7.43 3.99 -0.81
CA ILE A 340 -6.84 2.82 -0.13
C ILE A 340 -6.79 3.08 1.38
N SER A 341 -7.18 2.08 2.17
CA SER A 341 -7.25 2.17 3.63
C SER A 341 -6.84 0.87 4.30
N THR A 342 -5.74 0.90 5.03
CA THR A 342 -5.23 -0.24 5.80
C THR A 342 -6.17 -0.62 6.94
N SER A 343 -6.74 0.38 7.64
CA SER A 343 -7.64 0.17 8.77
C SER A 343 -8.96 -0.51 8.37
N ARG A 344 -9.42 -0.26 7.14
CA ARG A 344 -10.63 -0.86 6.54
C ARG A 344 -10.34 -2.09 5.68
N ASN A 345 -9.08 -2.52 5.61
CA ASN A 345 -8.62 -3.59 4.70
C ASN A 345 -9.02 -3.35 3.23
N TRP A 346 -9.22 -2.09 2.82
CA TRP A 346 -9.51 -1.71 1.44
C TRP A 346 -8.19 -1.47 0.69
N ALA A 347 -7.57 -2.57 0.25
CA ALA A 347 -6.25 -2.56 -0.39
C ALA A 347 -6.04 -3.83 -1.23
N VAL A 348 -5.09 -3.77 -2.15
CA VAL A 348 -4.48 -4.95 -2.77
C VAL A 348 -3.12 -5.14 -2.10
N TRP A 349 -3.00 -6.17 -1.27
CA TRP A 349 -1.79 -6.50 -0.53
C TRP A 349 -0.80 -7.24 -1.41
N LEU A 350 0.48 -6.90 -1.31
CA LEU A 350 1.52 -7.47 -2.16
C LEU A 350 1.69 -8.99 -1.96
N ASP A 351 1.70 -9.44 -0.72
CA ASP A 351 1.85 -10.86 -0.39
C ASP A 351 0.65 -11.72 -0.84
N GLU A 352 -0.56 -11.12 -0.90
CA GLU A 352 -1.75 -11.76 -1.48
C GLU A 352 -1.68 -11.75 -3.01
N TYR A 353 -1.31 -10.63 -3.62
CA TYR A 353 -1.14 -10.53 -5.06
C TYR A 353 -0.17 -11.58 -5.60
N LEU A 354 0.98 -11.75 -4.95
CA LEU A 354 2.00 -12.73 -5.37
C LEU A 354 1.48 -14.17 -5.34
N LYS A 355 0.56 -14.49 -4.43
CA LYS A 355 -0.12 -15.81 -4.38
C LYS A 355 -1.21 -15.96 -5.44
N ASP A 356 -1.99 -14.91 -5.68
CA ASP A 356 -3.11 -14.94 -6.62
C ASP A 356 -2.64 -14.87 -8.10
N PHE A 357 -1.50 -14.20 -8.34
CA PHE A 357 -0.91 -14.00 -9.68
C PHE A 357 0.55 -14.44 -9.74
N PRO A 358 0.84 -15.74 -9.54
CA PRO A 358 2.22 -16.23 -9.57
C PRO A 358 2.86 -15.98 -10.93
N GLY A 359 4.11 -15.49 -10.93
CA GLY A 359 4.87 -15.17 -12.14
C GLY A 359 4.43 -13.91 -12.89
N LYS A 360 3.50 -13.12 -12.34
CA LYS A 360 2.99 -11.88 -12.96
C LYS A 360 3.46 -10.60 -12.24
N GLN A 361 4.64 -10.64 -11.61
CA GLN A 361 5.24 -9.48 -10.95
C GLN A 361 5.38 -8.29 -11.91
N ASP A 362 5.90 -8.53 -13.11
CA ASP A 362 6.10 -7.48 -14.11
C ASP A 362 4.80 -6.90 -14.66
N VAL A 363 3.70 -7.67 -14.66
CA VAL A 363 2.39 -7.13 -15.04
C VAL A 363 1.96 -6.05 -14.04
N LEU A 364 2.08 -6.33 -12.73
CA LEU A 364 1.76 -5.33 -11.72
C LEU A 364 2.72 -4.13 -11.79
N ARG A 365 4.03 -4.36 -11.94
CA ARG A 365 5.01 -3.28 -12.11
C ARG A 365 4.66 -2.38 -13.29
N TYR A 366 4.28 -2.97 -14.44
CA TYR A 366 3.86 -2.23 -15.62
C TYR A 366 2.66 -1.35 -15.37
N VAL A 367 1.59 -1.92 -14.78
CA VAL A 367 0.34 -1.20 -14.52
C VAL A 367 0.53 -0.10 -13.47
N LEU A 368 1.28 -0.38 -12.40
CA LEU A 368 1.57 0.62 -11.37
C LEU A 368 2.42 1.77 -11.92
N THR A 369 3.37 1.49 -12.82
CA THR A 369 4.16 2.54 -13.48
C THR A 369 3.30 3.36 -14.44
N ALA A 370 2.45 2.71 -15.26
CA ALA A 370 1.54 3.39 -16.18
C ALA A 370 0.53 4.28 -15.44
N ASN A 371 0.15 3.90 -14.23
CA ASN A 371 -0.78 4.63 -13.36
C ASN A 371 -0.07 5.35 -12.20
N ALA A 372 1.27 5.52 -12.27
CA ALA A 372 2.01 6.19 -11.19
C ALA A 372 1.43 7.59 -10.91
N PRO A 373 1.14 7.91 -9.64
CA PRO A 373 0.53 9.20 -9.29
C PRO A 373 1.60 10.31 -9.17
N GLU A 374 2.31 10.58 -10.26
CA GLU A 374 3.49 11.48 -10.28
C GLU A 374 3.13 12.95 -10.03
N THR A 375 1.97 13.41 -10.50
CA THR A 375 1.58 14.82 -10.46
C THR A 375 0.22 15.06 -9.81
N LYS A 376 -0.60 14.05 -9.71
CA LYS A 376 -1.93 14.05 -9.09
C LYS A 376 -2.30 12.64 -8.66
N ASP A 377 -3.25 12.53 -7.75
CA ASP A 377 -3.84 11.24 -7.38
C ASP A 377 -4.31 10.48 -8.63
N ASN A 378 -4.07 9.19 -8.64
CA ASN A 378 -4.46 8.32 -9.74
C ASN A 378 -5.22 7.09 -9.20
N ASN A 379 -5.69 6.24 -10.08
CA ASN A 379 -6.55 5.12 -9.73
C ASN A 379 -6.03 3.82 -10.32
N PHE A 380 -6.12 2.75 -9.54
CA PHE A 380 -5.94 1.37 -9.99
C PHE A 380 -7.30 0.70 -10.06
N THR A 381 -7.58 0.03 -11.18
CA THR A 381 -8.73 -0.87 -11.29
C THR A 381 -8.28 -2.23 -11.82
N TRP A 382 -8.92 -3.28 -11.39
CA TRP A 382 -8.65 -4.63 -11.90
C TRP A 382 -8.95 -4.76 -13.39
N LYS A 383 -9.92 -3.99 -13.89
CA LYS A 383 -10.20 -3.92 -15.31
C LYS A 383 -9.05 -3.30 -16.12
N ASP A 384 -8.50 -2.17 -15.67
CA ASP A 384 -7.33 -1.55 -16.32
C ASP A 384 -6.10 -2.45 -16.24
N PHE A 385 -5.93 -3.17 -15.13
CA PHE A 385 -4.86 -4.16 -14.97
C PHE A 385 -4.93 -5.27 -16.04
N GLN A 386 -6.09 -5.87 -16.25
CA GLN A 386 -6.32 -6.86 -17.30
C GLN A 386 -6.12 -6.27 -18.70
N GLU A 387 -6.71 -5.09 -18.95
CA GLU A 387 -6.67 -4.44 -20.25
C GLU A 387 -5.25 -4.09 -20.66
N ARG A 388 -4.44 -3.52 -19.77
CA ARG A 388 -3.03 -3.22 -20.04
C ARG A 388 -2.21 -4.47 -20.27
N ASN A 389 -2.40 -5.52 -19.49
CA ASN A 389 -1.73 -6.77 -19.76
C ASN A 389 -2.10 -7.32 -21.15
N ASN A 390 -3.39 -7.44 -21.43
CA ASN A 390 -3.85 -8.12 -22.65
C ASN A 390 -3.59 -7.30 -23.92
N SER A 391 -3.77 -5.97 -23.84
CA SER A 391 -3.69 -5.07 -25.02
C SER A 391 -2.29 -4.49 -25.22
N GLU A 392 -1.48 -4.30 -24.19
CA GLU A 392 -0.15 -3.71 -24.32
C GLU A 392 0.97 -4.76 -24.17
N LEU A 393 1.03 -5.50 -23.05
CA LEU A 393 2.09 -6.48 -22.84
C LEU A 393 1.96 -7.70 -23.76
N VAL A 394 0.77 -8.25 -23.90
CA VAL A 394 0.55 -9.43 -24.78
C VAL A 394 0.46 -9.01 -26.25
N ALA A 395 -0.45 -8.08 -26.59
CA ALA A 395 -0.77 -7.79 -27.98
C ALA A 395 0.23 -6.87 -28.69
N ILE A 396 1.04 -6.08 -27.95
CA ILE A 396 2.07 -5.23 -28.55
C ILE A 396 3.46 -5.83 -28.29
N TYR A 397 3.91 -5.87 -27.03
CA TYR A 397 5.28 -6.29 -26.70
C TYR A 397 5.50 -7.77 -27.01
N GLY A 398 4.70 -8.63 -26.40
CA GLY A 398 4.81 -10.09 -26.59
C GLY A 398 4.59 -10.52 -28.03
N ASN A 399 3.62 -9.90 -28.73
CA ASN A 399 3.35 -10.20 -30.13
C ASN A 399 4.55 -9.87 -31.04
N PHE A 400 5.16 -8.69 -30.86
CA PHE A 400 6.34 -8.33 -31.66
C PHE A 400 7.50 -9.30 -31.44
N VAL A 401 7.84 -9.55 -30.17
CA VAL A 401 8.92 -10.51 -29.81
C VAL A 401 8.65 -11.88 -30.39
N ASN A 402 7.45 -12.42 -30.20
CA ASN A 402 7.09 -13.72 -30.70
C ASN A 402 7.18 -13.81 -32.24
N ARG A 403 6.70 -12.79 -32.96
CA ARG A 403 6.79 -12.75 -34.44
C ARG A 403 8.23 -12.74 -34.90
N ALA A 404 9.09 -11.91 -34.34
CA ALA A 404 10.51 -11.82 -34.74
C ALA A 404 11.22 -13.15 -34.48
N LEU A 405 11.08 -13.75 -33.29
CA LEU A 405 11.73 -15.00 -32.93
C LEU A 405 11.21 -16.20 -33.72
N GLN A 406 9.88 -16.34 -33.90
CA GLN A 406 9.28 -17.45 -34.64
C GLN A 406 9.62 -17.40 -36.13
N LEU A 407 9.65 -16.21 -36.75
CA LEU A 407 10.07 -16.11 -38.15
C LEU A 407 11.56 -16.44 -38.33
N THR A 408 12.42 -16.01 -37.40
CA THR A 408 13.84 -16.39 -37.41
C THR A 408 14.03 -17.89 -37.22
N LYS A 409 13.29 -18.49 -36.29
CA LYS A 409 13.31 -19.94 -36.10
C LYS A 409 12.89 -20.69 -37.39
N LYS A 410 11.79 -20.23 -37.99
CA LYS A 410 11.21 -20.85 -39.18
C LYS A 410 12.13 -20.78 -40.40
N TYR A 411 12.79 -19.64 -40.63
CA TYR A 411 13.52 -19.42 -41.87
C TYR A 411 15.03 -19.63 -41.73
N TRP A 412 15.61 -19.41 -40.55
CA TRP A 412 17.05 -19.55 -40.26
C TRP A 412 17.36 -20.45 -39.07
N ASN A 413 16.45 -21.36 -38.72
CA ASN A 413 16.63 -22.28 -37.59
C ASN A 413 17.13 -21.64 -36.30
N GLY A 414 16.67 -20.41 -36.04
CA GLY A 414 17.04 -19.63 -34.83
C GLY A 414 18.41 -18.98 -34.89
N VAL A 415 19.06 -18.94 -36.06
CA VAL A 415 20.31 -18.20 -36.24
C VAL A 415 20.03 -16.78 -36.73
N VAL A 416 20.67 -15.79 -36.14
CA VAL A 416 20.55 -14.38 -36.54
C VAL A 416 21.08 -14.20 -37.97
N PRO A 417 20.26 -13.77 -38.95
CA PRO A 417 20.69 -13.58 -40.32
C PRO A 417 21.57 -12.34 -40.47
N ALA A 418 22.32 -12.26 -41.59
CA ALA A 418 23.13 -11.08 -41.92
C ALA A 418 22.23 -9.86 -42.25
N CYS A 419 22.71 -8.67 -41.93
CA CYS A 419 22.10 -7.41 -42.39
C CYS A 419 22.71 -7.08 -43.78
N GLY A 420 21.85 -6.99 -44.82
CA GLY A 420 22.23 -6.57 -46.14
C GLY A 420 22.07 -5.08 -46.40
N GLU A 421 21.79 -4.69 -47.65
CA GLU A 421 21.53 -3.32 -48.02
C GLU A 421 20.25 -2.79 -47.35
N LEU A 422 20.36 -1.56 -46.77
CA LEU A 422 19.26 -0.90 -46.10
C LEU A 422 18.41 -0.08 -47.05
N LEU A 423 17.11 -0.37 -47.09
CA LEU A 423 16.12 0.45 -47.75
C LEU A 423 15.67 1.61 -46.85
N ASP A 424 14.90 2.56 -47.40
CA ASP A 424 14.45 3.71 -46.64
C ASP A 424 13.57 3.35 -45.44
N VAL A 425 12.72 2.33 -45.55
CA VAL A 425 11.92 1.79 -44.44
C VAL A 425 12.79 1.26 -43.29
N ASP A 426 13.94 0.67 -43.62
CA ASP A 426 14.89 0.17 -42.62
C ASP A 426 15.59 1.31 -41.89
N LYS A 427 16.09 2.29 -42.68
CA LYS A 427 16.75 3.47 -42.15
C LYS A 427 15.80 4.26 -41.23
N GLN A 428 14.54 4.38 -41.64
CA GLN A 428 13.51 5.02 -40.83
C GLN A 428 13.30 4.28 -39.51
N ALA A 429 13.08 2.97 -39.53
CA ALA A 429 12.89 2.16 -38.32
C ALA A 429 14.10 2.27 -37.39
N ILE A 430 15.32 2.19 -37.93
CA ILE A 430 16.56 2.33 -37.18
C ILE A 430 16.64 3.72 -36.52
N GLN A 431 16.29 4.78 -37.23
CA GLN A 431 16.30 6.11 -36.65
C GLN A 431 15.25 6.27 -35.54
N GLU A 432 14.03 5.81 -35.80
CA GLU A 432 12.94 5.85 -34.82
C GLU A 432 13.36 5.13 -33.50
N PHE A 433 13.98 3.97 -33.54
CA PHE A 433 14.36 3.29 -32.30
C PHE A 433 15.61 3.88 -31.62
N LYS A 434 16.51 4.53 -32.35
CA LYS A 434 17.61 5.31 -31.76
C LYS A 434 17.10 6.51 -30.97
N ASP A 435 16.10 7.21 -31.52
CA ASP A 435 15.49 8.38 -30.88
C ASP A 435 14.77 8.03 -29.56
N VAL A 436 14.31 6.77 -29.39
CA VAL A 436 13.69 6.30 -28.14
C VAL A 436 14.67 6.38 -26.97
N LYS A 437 15.95 6.03 -27.16
CA LYS A 437 16.95 6.07 -26.11
C LYS A 437 17.03 7.43 -25.42
N GLU A 438 17.21 8.49 -26.21
CA GLU A 438 17.36 9.85 -25.68
C GLU A 438 16.12 10.29 -24.89
N LYS A 439 14.92 9.95 -25.39
CA LYS A 439 13.66 10.27 -24.73
C LYS A 439 13.49 9.52 -23.40
N VAL A 440 13.75 8.21 -23.41
CA VAL A 440 13.63 7.37 -22.18
C VAL A 440 14.64 7.88 -21.14
N GLU A 441 15.88 8.15 -21.53
CA GLU A 441 16.92 8.67 -20.65
C GLU A 441 16.52 10.03 -20.05
N GLN A 442 16.07 10.97 -20.88
CA GLN A 442 15.59 12.27 -20.42
C GLN A 442 14.44 12.15 -19.41
N TYR A 443 13.49 11.23 -19.64
CA TYR A 443 12.37 11.03 -18.71
C TYR A 443 12.83 10.39 -17.40
N LEU A 444 13.71 9.39 -17.43
CA LEU A 444 14.25 8.74 -16.23
C LEU A 444 15.07 9.70 -15.37
N ASP A 445 15.93 10.50 -16.00
CA ASP A 445 16.76 11.50 -15.31
C ASP A 445 15.91 12.59 -14.62
N ASN A 446 14.69 12.84 -15.14
CA ASN A 446 13.71 13.77 -14.59
C ASN A 446 12.60 13.10 -13.74
N PHE A 447 12.78 11.84 -13.34
CA PHE A 447 11.82 11.07 -12.52
C PHE A 447 10.40 10.97 -13.10
N LYS A 448 10.28 10.95 -14.45
CA LYS A 448 9.01 10.82 -15.21
C LYS A 448 8.85 9.38 -15.70
N PHE A 449 8.59 8.47 -14.78
CA PHE A 449 8.60 7.02 -15.06
C PHE A 449 7.46 6.58 -15.98
N ARG A 450 6.28 7.21 -15.89
CA ARG A 450 5.16 6.94 -16.80
C ARG A 450 5.52 7.21 -18.25
N GLU A 451 6.11 8.37 -18.51
CA GLU A 451 6.50 8.77 -19.86
C GLU A 451 7.68 7.92 -20.36
N ALA A 452 8.63 7.60 -19.48
CA ALA A 452 9.76 6.73 -19.83
C ALA A 452 9.28 5.33 -20.24
N GLN A 453 8.37 4.70 -19.47
CA GLN A 453 7.80 3.39 -19.80
C GLN A 453 7.02 3.43 -21.12
N LYS A 454 6.23 4.49 -21.34
CA LYS A 454 5.47 4.69 -22.58
C LYS A 454 6.40 4.79 -23.82
N GLU A 455 7.52 5.52 -23.69
CA GLU A 455 8.52 5.61 -24.77
C GLU A 455 9.25 4.27 -24.97
N ALA A 456 9.60 3.54 -23.90
CA ALA A 456 10.17 2.20 -24.04
C ALA A 456 9.22 1.26 -24.80
N MET A 457 7.89 1.34 -24.58
CA MET A 457 6.89 0.54 -25.32
C MET A 457 6.82 0.93 -26.80
N ASN A 458 7.26 2.11 -27.19
CA ASN A 458 7.31 2.50 -28.60
C ASN A 458 8.29 1.65 -29.40
N LEU A 459 9.35 1.09 -28.80
CA LEU A 459 10.22 0.12 -29.49
C LEU A 459 9.42 -1.08 -30.02
N ALA A 460 8.49 -1.61 -29.21
CA ALA A 460 7.65 -2.74 -29.66
C ALA A 460 6.63 -2.31 -30.73
N ARG A 461 6.12 -1.08 -30.65
CA ARG A 461 5.22 -0.52 -31.69
C ARG A 461 5.95 -0.31 -33.01
N ILE A 462 7.16 0.25 -32.97
CA ILE A 462 8.05 0.39 -34.15
C ILE A 462 8.29 -0.98 -34.77
N GLY A 463 8.63 -2.00 -33.95
CA GLY A 463 8.87 -3.35 -34.43
C GLY A 463 7.65 -3.99 -35.08
N ASN A 464 6.45 -3.87 -34.47
CA ASN A 464 5.22 -4.38 -35.07
C ASN A 464 4.88 -3.68 -36.40
N LYS A 465 5.02 -2.35 -36.45
CA LYS A 465 4.84 -1.55 -37.67
C LYS A 465 5.80 -2.04 -38.76
N TYR A 466 7.09 -2.08 -38.45
CA TYR A 466 8.15 -2.49 -39.37
C TYR A 466 7.95 -3.90 -39.94
N ILE A 467 7.72 -4.91 -39.11
CA ILE A 467 7.44 -6.29 -39.60
C ILE A 467 6.17 -6.34 -40.47
N THR A 468 5.17 -5.53 -40.12
CA THR A 468 3.90 -5.50 -40.87
C THR A 468 4.05 -4.82 -42.23
N GLU A 469 4.80 -3.72 -42.32
CA GLU A 469 5.08 -3.01 -43.57
C GLU A 469 5.99 -3.80 -44.51
N CYS A 470 6.99 -4.52 -43.92
CA CYS A 470 7.93 -5.31 -44.71
C CYS A 470 7.40 -6.71 -45.15
N GLU A 471 6.35 -7.21 -44.54
CA GLU A 471 5.68 -8.50 -44.85
C GLU A 471 6.65 -9.67 -45.13
N PRO A 472 7.60 -10.00 -44.23
CA PRO A 472 8.65 -10.98 -44.50
C PRO A 472 8.12 -12.38 -44.93
N TRP A 473 6.91 -12.75 -44.51
CA TRP A 473 6.24 -14.01 -44.91
C TRP A 473 5.81 -14.03 -46.40
N LYS A 474 5.59 -12.86 -47.01
CA LYS A 474 5.34 -12.76 -48.47
C LYS A 474 6.66 -12.66 -49.24
N VAL A 475 7.56 -11.80 -48.80
CA VAL A 475 8.86 -11.52 -49.44
C VAL A 475 9.75 -12.76 -49.45
N TRP A 476 9.67 -13.65 -48.45
CA TRP A 476 10.45 -14.90 -48.39
C TRP A 476 10.40 -15.73 -49.66
N LYS A 477 9.27 -15.74 -50.37
CA LYS A 477 9.08 -16.52 -51.60
C LYS A 477 9.79 -15.94 -52.82
N THR A 478 10.08 -14.67 -52.82
CA THR A 478 10.61 -13.93 -53.98
C THR A 478 12.02 -13.39 -53.73
N ASP A 479 12.32 -12.94 -52.49
CA ASP A 479 13.61 -12.39 -52.11
C ASP A 479 13.99 -12.76 -50.67
N PRO A 480 14.52 -13.97 -50.46
CA PRO A 480 14.98 -14.40 -49.12
C PRO A 480 16.08 -13.50 -48.52
N LYS A 481 16.94 -12.90 -49.35
CA LYS A 481 18.01 -12.01 -48.88
C LYS A 481 17.44 -10.76 -48.26
N ARG A 482 16.35 -10.22 -48.80
CA ARG A 482 15.66 -9.11 -48.22
C ARG A 482 15.11 -9.44 -46.81
N VAL A 483 14.60 -10.67 -46.65
CA VAL A 483 14.09 -11.15 -45.36
C VAL A 483 15.19 -11.31 -44.30
N GLU A 484 16.45 -11.59 -44.70
CA GLU A 484 17.62 -11.57 -43.80
C GLU A 484 17.74 -10.21 -43.12
N THR A 485 17.73 -9.12 -43.90
CA THR A 485 17.82 -7.73 -43.38
C THR A 485 16.63 -7.39 -42.49
N ILE A 486 15.41 -7.73 -42.91
CA ILE A 486 14.18 -7.47 -42.14
C ILE A 486 14.26 -8.15 -40.76
N LEU A 487 14.64 -9.40 -40.71
CA LEU A 487 14.70 -10.15 -39.44
C LEU A 487 15.90 -9.74 -38.59
N ASN A 488 17.06 -9.42 -39.21
CA ASN A 488 18.17 -8.85 -38.45
C ASN A 488 17.75 -7.58 -37.68
N ILE A 489 17.17 -6.59 -38.37
CA ILE A 489 16.70 -5.33 -37.75
C ILE A 489 15.63 -5.62 -36.67
N SER A 490 14.70 -6.54 -36.95
CA SER A 490 13.68 -6.93 -35.96
C SER A 490 14.31 -7.53 -34.70
N LEU A 491 15.36 -8.35 -34.84
CA LEU A 491 16.07 -8.94 -33.71
C LEU A 491 16.91 -7.91 -32.94
N GLN A 492 17.50 -6.91 -33.64
CA GLN A 492 18.13 -5.78 -32.95
C GLN A 492 17.12 -5.00 -32.09
N LEU A 493 15.89 -4.78 -32.62
CA LEU A 493 14.79 -4.17 -31.83
C LEU A 493 14.38 -5.02 -30.64
N VAL A 494 14.32 -6.35 -30.78
CA VAL A 494 14.05 -7.27 -29.67
C VAL A 494 15.14 -7.15 -28.58
N ALA A 495 16.41 -7.08 -28.97
CA ALA A 495 17.51 -6.89 -28.03
C ALA A 495 17.46 -5.51 -27.33
N ASN A 496 17.11 -4.46 -28.07
CA ASN A 496 16.89 -3.14 -27.51
C ASN A 496 15.71 -3.11 -26.50
N LEU A 497 14.64 -3.84 -26.76
CA LEU A 497 13.52 -4.00 -25.79
C LEU A 497 13.98 -4.65 -24.49
N ALA A 498 14.86 -5.66 -24.55
CA ALA A 498 15.40 -6.30 -23.37
C ALA A 498 16.20 -5.33 -22.48
N ILE A 499 16.93 -4.39 -23.09
CA ILE A 499 17.68 -3.35 -22.36
C ILE A 499 16.74 -2.26 -21.82
N ALA A 500 15.86 -1.72 -22.68
CA ALA A 500 14.98 -0.62 -22.31
C ALA A 500 14.00 -0.97 -21.18
N PHE A 501 13.53 -2.22 -21.14
CA PHE A 501 12.57 -2.69 -20.14
C PHE A 501 13.21 -3.31 -18.88
N GLU A 502 14.53 -3.51 -18.84
CA GLU A 502 15.20 -4.04 -17.62
C GLU A 502 14.87 -3.24 -16.35
N PRO A 503 14.83 -1.89 -16.37
CA PRO A 503 14.44 -1.13 -15.17
C PRO A 503 12.98 -1.35 -14.77
N PHE A 504 12.08 -1.49 -15.73
CA PHE A 504 10.63 -1.57 -15.51
C PHE A 504 10.14 -2.98 -15.24
N LEU A 505 10.59 -3.95 -16.05
CA LEU A 505 10.10 -5.33 -16.13
C LEU A 505 11.28 -6.32 -16.05
N PRO A 506 11.96 -6.41 -14.89
CA PRO A 506 13.22 -7.16 -14.77
C PRO A 506 13.07 -8.67 -15.04
N PHE A 507 11.94 -9.28 -14.70
CA PHE A 507 11.72 -10.71 -14.93
C PHE A 507 11.50 -11.01 -16.42
N SER A 508 10.70 -10.19 -17.07
CA SER A 508 10.43 -10.31 -18.51
C SER A 508 11.67 -9.99 -19.35
N SER A 509 12.43 -8.96 -18.95
CA SER A 509 13.69 -8.62 -19.58
C SER A 509 14.71 -9.75 -19.44
N LYS A 510 14.84 -10.35 -18.26
CA LYS A 510 15.69 -11.52 -18.04
C LYS A 510 15.27 -12.69 -18.94
N LYS A 511 13.97 -13.02 -18.96
CA LYS A 511 13.43 -14.09 -19.82
C LYS A 511 13.71 -13.82 -21.31
N LEU A 512 13.54 -12.56 -21.75
CA LEU A 512 13.82 -12.15 -23.11
C LEU A 512 15.31 -12.29 -23.46
N ARG A 513 16.21 -11.85 -22.59
CA ARG A 513 17.67 -12.02 -22.76
C ARG A 513 18.08 -13.50 -22.85
N GLU A 514 17.45 -14.37 -22.05
CA GLU A 514 17.67 -15.82 -22.12
C GLU A 514 17.22 -16.37 -23.48
N MET A 515 16.07 -15.94 -24.04
CA MET A 515 15.60 -16.36 -25.36
C MET A 515 16.50 -15.89 -26.51
N ILE A 516 17.15 -14.74 -26.39
CA ILE A 516 18.05 -14.23 -27.41
C ILE A 516 19.54 -14.48 -27.11
N ASN A 517 19.84 -15.21 -26.03
CA ASN A 517 21.21 -15.48 -25.55
C ASN A 517 22.07 -14.21 -25.39
N LEU A 518 21.46 -13.07 -25.00
CA LEU A 518 22.16 -11.82 -24.75
C LEU A 518 22.74 -11.83 -23.33
N LYS A 519 24.06 -11.93 -23.19
CA LYS A 519 24.72 -12.07 -21.88
C LYS A 519 25.17 -10.73 -21.30
N ASP A 520 25.91 -9.96 -22.07
CA ASP A 520 26.46 -8.68 -21.67
C ASP A 520 25.65 -7.56 -22.32
N PHE A 521 25.28 -6.58 -21.51
CA PHE A 521 24.52 -5.42 -21.96
C PHE A 521 24.67 -4.28 -20.95
N ASP A 522 24.58 -3.07 -21.43
CA ASP A 522 24.48 -1.88 -20.60
C ASP A 522 23.56 -0.82 -21.26
N TRP A 523 23.30 0.25 -20.54
CA TRP A 523 22.43 1.30 -21.04
C TRP A 523 23.03 2.06 -22.25
N ALA A 524 24.36 2.12 -22.36
CA ALA A 524 25.01 2.78 -23.49
C ALA A 524 24.71 2.08 -24.82
N GLU A 525 24.46 0.78 -24.80
CA GLU A 525 24.18 -0.03 -25.99
C GLU A 525 22.72 0.13 -26.48
N LEU A 526 21.81 0.69 -25.67
CA LEU A 526 20.46 0.99 -26.13
C LEU A 526 20.51 1.90 -27.37
N GLY A 527 19.77 1.54 -28.40
CA GLY A 527 19.79 2.18 -29.72
C GLY A 527 20.84 1.56 -30.69
N SER A 528 21.59 0.54 -30.27
CA SER A 528 22.53 -0.16 -31.12
C SER A 528 21.83 -1.05 -32.15
N THR A 529 22.42 -1.13 -33.35
CA THR A 529 21.99 -2.02 -34.45
C THR A 529 22.85 -3.28 -34.56
N ASN A 530 23.71 -3.55 -33.58
CA ASN A 530 24.65 -4.66 -33.59
C ASN A 530 24.77 -5.35 -32.23
N LEU A 531 23.64 -5.49 -31.53
CA LEU A 531 23.55 -6.22 -30.25
C LEU A 531 23.64 -7.74 -30.45
N LEU A 532 23.12 -8.20 -31.56
CA LEU A 532 23.14 -9.61 -31.97
C LEU A 532 23.86 -9.71 -33.31
N GLU A 533 25.05 -10.33 -33.30
CA GLU A 533 25.85 -10.51 -34.52
C GLU A 533 25.22 -11.55 -35.46
N ALA A 534 25.51 -11.43 -36.77
CA ALA A 534 25.12 -12.44 -37.74
C ALA A 534 25.77 -13.81 -37.38
N GLY A 535 24.99 -14.86 -37.41
CA GLY A 535 25.43 -16.19 -36.98
C GLY A 535 25.20 -16.51 -35.50
N HIS A 536 24.76 -15.52 -34.70
CA HIS A 536 24.40 -15.71 -33.29
C HIS A 536 23.19 -16.67 -33.16
N GLN A 537 23.31 -17.68 -32.28
CA GLN A 537 22.24 -18.67 -32.05
C GLN A 537 21.28 -18.19 -30.97
N LEU A 538 20.01 -18.11 -31.31
CA LEU A 538 18.92 -17.85 -30.37
C LEU A 538 18.51 -19.12 -29.64
N ALA A 539 17.97 -19.01 -28.44
CA ALA A 539 17.33 -20.11 -27.73
C ALA A 539 15.89 -20.37 -28.27
N GLU A 540 15.22 -21.35 -27.71
CA GLU A 540 13.84 -21.70 -28.09
C GLU A 540 12.88 -20.59 -27.73
N PRO A 541 12.08 -20.05 -28.66
CA PRO A 541 11.09 -19.01 -28.38
C PRO A 541 10.01 -19.48 -27.40
N GLN A 542 9.72 -18.65 -26.42
CA GLN A 542 8.65 -18.84 -25.45
C GLN A 542 7.74 -17.63 -25.44
N LEU A 543 6.49 -17.80 -25.00
CA LEU A 543 5.60 -16.65 -24.76
C LEU A 543 6.15 -15.80 -23.61
N LEU A 544 6.33 -14.52 -23.86
CA LEU A 544 6.84 -13.57 -22.85
C LEU A 544 5.75 -13.20 -21.84
N PHE A 545 4.53 -13.02 -22.33
CA PHE A 545 3.36 -12.69 -21.53
C PHE A 545 2.17 -13.57 -21.90
N GLU A 546 1.30 -13.81 -20.94
CA GLU A 546 0.05 -14.56 -21.11
C GLU A 546 -1.15 -13.66 -20.77
N LYS A 547 -2.27 -13.91 -21.42
CA LYS A 547 -3.51 -13.22 -21.11
C LYS A 547 -3.96 -13.48 -19.67
N ILE A 548 -4.65 -12.52 -19.13
CA ILE A 548 -5.39 -12.64 -17.88
C ILE A 548 -6.86 -12.76 -18.24
N GLU A 549 -7.49 -13.83 -17.80
CA GLU A 549 -8.88 -14.15 -18.10
C GLU A 549 -9.83 -13.45 -17.12
N ASP A 550 -11.12 -13.33 -17.50
CA ASP A 550 -12.13 -12.59 -16.75
C ASP A 550 -12.38 -13.18 -15.35
N GLU A 551 -12.25 -14.49 -15.20
CA GLU A 551 -12.45 -15.19 -13.92
C GLU A 551 -11.44 -14.75 -12.84
N ALA A 552 -10.19 -14.53 -13.24
CA ALA A 552 -9.16 -14.06 -12.30
C ALA A 552 -9.47 -12.64 -11.80
N ILE A 553 -10.01 -11.80 -12.66
CA ILE A 553 -10.42 -10.43 -12.33
C ILE A 553 -11.68 -10.44 -11.45
N GLN A 554 -12.66 -11.26 -11.80
CA GLN A 554 -13.90 -11.38 -11.02
C GLN A 554 -13.60 -11.84 -9.59
N HIS A 555 -12.69 -12.80 -9.42
CA HIS A 555 -12.24 -13.23 -8.10
C HIS A 555 -11.71 -12.07 -7.23
N GLN A 556 -10.92 -11.15 -7.82
CA GLN A 556 -10.41 -10.00 -7.09
C GLN A 556 -11.52 -8.98 -6.75
N LEU A 557 -12.44 -8.77 -7.68
CA LEU A 557 -13.60 -7.89 -7.44
C LEU A 557 -14.51 -8.45 -6.33
N ASP A 558 -14.70 -9.76 -6.29
CA ASP A 558 -15.49 -10.44 -5.24
C ASP A 558 -14.82 -10.29 -3.86
N LYS A 559 -13.48 -10.40 -3.77
CA LYS A 559 -12.73 -10.11 -2.53
C LYS A 559 -12.98 -8.68 -2.03
N LEU A 560 -12.92 -7.71 -2.94
CA LEU A 560 -13.18 -6.30 -2.60
C LEU A 560 -14.64 -6.08 -2.18
N ALA A 561 -15.60 -6.70 -2.86
CA ALA A 561 -17.00 -6.62 -2.51
C ALA A 561 -17.28 -7.19 -1.10
N ALA A 562 -16.70 -8.35 -0.78
CA ALA A 562 -16.79 -8.94 0.55
C ALA A 562 -16.19 -8.03 1.64
N THR A 563 -15.06 -7.40 1.35
CA THR A 563 -14.42 -6.42 2.26
C THR A 563 -15.31 -5.21 2.49
N LYS A 564 -15.94 -4.68 1.44
CA LYS A 564 -16.86 -3.54 1.53
C LYS A 564 -18.08 -3.88 2.38
N GLU A 565 -18.70 -5.01 2.14
CA GLU A 565 -19.84 -5.49 2.91
C GLU A 565 -19.50 -5.67 4.40
N ALA A 566 -18.33 -6.25 4.72
CA ALA A 566 -17.84 -6.40 6.09
C ALA A 566 -17.64 -5.03 6.77
N ASN A 567 -17.10 -4.04 6.07
CA ASN A 567 -16.91 -2.68 6.58
C ASN A 567 -18.25 -1.97 6.83
N GLU A 568 -19.20 -2.10 5.92
CA GLU A 568 -20.56 -1.53 6.09
C GLU A 568 -21.27 -2.13 7.30
N LYS A 569 -21.20 -3.46 7.49
CA LYS A 569 -21.73 -4.14 8.67
C LYS A 569 -21.05 -3.68 9.96
N ALA A 570 -19.71 -3.56 9.95
CA ALA A 570 -18.96 -3.08 11.12
C ALA A 570 -19.29 -1.63 11.47
N GLN A 571 -19.53 -0.78 10.48
CA GLN A 571 -19.94 0.61 10.70
C GLN A 571 -21.39 0.67 11.23
N ALA A 572 -22.31 -0.07 10.65
CA ALA A 572 -23.68 -0.16 11.12
C ALA A 572 -23.76 -0.63 12.59
N ALA A 573 -22.89 -1.59 12.97
CA ALA A 573 -22.78 -2.04 14.36
C ALA A 573 -22.32 -0.95 15.32
N LYS A 574 -21.38 -0.10 14.89
CA LYS A 574 -20.90 1.04 15.70
C LYS A 574 -21.93 2.16 15.85
N ASP A 575 -22.71 2.39 14.79
CA ASP A 575 -23.71 3.45 14.74
C ASP A 575 -25.04 3.06 15.39
N TYR A 576 -25.20 1.76 15.70
CA TYR A 576 -26.40 1.24 16.32
C TYR A 576 -26.62 1.85 17.72
N LYS A 577 -27.78 2.45 17.91
CA LYS A 577 -28.25 2.90 19.21
C LYS A 577 -29.49 2.08 19.58
N ALA A 578 -29.43 1.42 20.73
CA ALA A 578 -30.58 0.72 21.24
C ALA A 578 -31.78 1.67 21.41
N GLU A 579 -32.98 1.18 21.10
CA GLU A 579 -34.21 1.91 21.36
C GLU A 579 -34.31 2.27 22.86
N PRO A 580 -34.78 3.46 23.19
CA PRO A 580 -34.97 3.86 24.60
C PRO A 580 -35.84 2.84 25.35
N ILE A 581 -35.44 2.56 26.57
CA ILE A 581 -36.27 1.70 27.46
C ILE A 581 -37.62 2.35 27.63
N LYS A 582 -38.70 1.59 27.42
CA LYS A 582 -40.05 2.05 27.62
C LYS A 582 -40.30 2.40 29.11
N PRO A 583 -41.32 3.21 29.44
CA PRO A 583 -41.67 3.52 30.82
C PRO A 583 -41.86 2.24 31.66
N ASN A 584 -41.47 2.33 32.92
CA ASN A 584 -41.70 1.23 33.87
C ASN A 584 -43.18 0.86 33.96
N ILE A 585 -43.44 -0.45 33.99
CA ILE A 585 -44.76 -1.01 34.25
C ILE A 585 -44.74 -1.67 35.61
N PRO A 586 -45.87 -1.67 36.33
CA PRO A 586 -46.04 -2.41 37.58
C PRO A 586 -45.88 -3.92 37.32
N PHE A 587 -45.43 -4.67 38.33
CA PHE A 587 -45.25 -6.12 38.22
C PHE A 587 -46.57 -6.84 37.88
N ASP A 588 -47.69 -6.39 38.45
CA ASP A 588 -49.04 -6.91 38.17
C ASP A 588 -49.46 -6.81 36.69
N GLU A 589 -48.87 -5.87 35.95
CA GLU A 589 -49.09 -5.81 34.49
C GLU A 589 -48.23 -6.80 33.74
N TRP A 590 -47.01 -7.06 34.21
CA TRP A 590 -46.16 -8.11 33.68
C TRP A 590 -46.79 -9.52 33.91
N GLU A 591 -47.31 -9.79 35.11
CA GLU A 591 -47.97 -11.07 35.45
C GLU A 591 -49.17 -11.42 34.55
N LYS A 592 -49.74 -10.45 33.87
CA LYS A 592 -50.83 -10.69 32.91
C LYS A 592 -50.35 -11.31 31.61
N LEU A 593 -49.03 -11.27 31.33
CA LEU A 593 -48.48 -11.93 30.14
C LEU A 593 -48.15 -13.39 30.43
N ASP A 594 -48.64 -14.28 29.61
CA ASP A 594 -48.28 -15.71 29.65
C ASP A 594 -47.29 -16.01 28.51
N ILE A 595 -45.99 -15.97 28.84
CA ILE A 595 -44.93 -16.31 27.93
C ILE A 595 -44.51 -17.76 28.14
N ARG A 596 -44.48 -18.56 27.08
CA ARG A 596 -44.19 -19.99 27.15
C ARG A 596 -43.18 -20.44 26.11
N VAL A 597 -42.58 -21.62 26.35
CA VAL A 597 -41.79 -22.34 25.38
C VAL A 597 -42.72 -23.16 24.49
N GLY A 598 -42.60 -23.05 23.18
CA GLY A 598 -43.34 -23.86 22.21
C GLY A 598 -42.38 -24.58 21.28
N HIS A 599 -42.65 -25.87 21.02
CA HIS A 599 -41.87 -26.65 20.05
C HIS A 599 -42.52 -26.57 18.68
N ILE A 600 -41.74 -26.20 17.64
CA ILE A 600 -42.23 -26.07 16.26
C ILE A 600 -42.34 -27.45 15.62
N LYS A 601 -43.54 -27.99 15.55
CA LYS A 601 -43.83 -29.25 14.87
C LYS A 601 -43.86 -29.11 13.35
N ASP A 602 -44.41 -28.01 12.85
CA ASP A 602 -44.49 -27.71 11.43
C ASP A 602 -44.42 -26.20 11.19
N CYS A 603 -43.87 -25.83 10.03
CA CYS A 603 -43.77 -24.46 9.56
C CYS A 603 -44.01 -24.42 8.06
N GLN A 604 -44.86 -23.52 7.57
CA GLN A 604 -45.12 -23.38 6.14
C GLN A 604 -45.37 -21.95 5.73
N LYS A 605 -45.13 -21.63 4.44
CA LYS A 605 -45.44 -20.32 3.88
C LYS A 605 -46.94 -20.12 3.74
N VAL A 606 -47.43 -18.96 4.15
CA VAL A 606 -48.85 -18.61 3.99
C VAL A 606 -49.13 -18.29 2.53
N LYS A 607 -50.11 -18.97 1.92
CA LYS A 607 -50.53 -18.71 0.53
C LYS A 607 -50.93 -17.25 0.36
N LYS A 608 -50.43 -16.62 -0.70
CA LYS A 608 -50.64 -15.19 -1.04
C LYS A 608 -49.96 -14.19 -0.08
N SER A 609 -48.99 -14.62 0.75
CA SER A 609 -48.18 -13.71 1.58
C SER A 609 -46.69 -13.97 1.41
N ASN A 610 -45.94 -12.94 1.09
CA ASN A 610 -44.47 -12.97 1.04
C ASN A 610 -43.80 -12.62 2.40
N LYS A 611 -44.65 -12.36 3.43
CA LYS A 611 -44.16 -11.90 4.76
C LYS A 611 -44.45 -12.91 5.88
N LEU A 612 -45.44 -13.76 5.71
CA LEU A 612 -45.94 -14.60 6.80
C LEU A 612 -45.49 -16.05 6.67
N LEU A 613 -45.06 -16.62 7.80
CA LEU A 613 -44.96 -18.05 8.06
C LEU A 613 -46.07 -18.46 9.01
N GLN A 614 -46.67 -19.63 8.77
CA GLN A 614 -47.63 -20.30 9.65
C GLN A 614 -46.89 -21.39 10.43
N PHE A 615 -46.99 -21.33 11.72
CA PHE A 615 -46.41 -22.29 12.66
C PHE A 615 -47.45 -23.15 13.27
N THR A 616 -47.14 -24.43 13.43
CA THR A 616 -47.84 -25.38 14.25
C THR A 616 -46.96 -25.70 15.45
N LEU A 617 -47.33 -25.20 16.64
CA LEU A 617 -46.56 -25.33 17.86
C LEU A 617 -47.20 -26.35 18.80
N ASP A 618 -46.38 -27.22 19.37
CA ASP A 618 -46.69 -27.93 20.62
C ASP A 618 -46.41 -26.98 21.79
N ASP A 619 -47.45 -26.62 22.54
CA ASP A 619 -47.38 -25.76 23.71
C ASP A 619 -47.61 -26.50 25.02
N GLY A 620 -47.58 -27.85 24.99
CA GLY A 620 -47.79 -28.72 26.14
C GLY A 620 -49.26 -28.85 26.58
N SER A 621 -50.21 -28.21 25.88
CA SER A 621 -51.70 -28.32 26.23
C SER A 621 -52.37 -29.57 25.71
N GLY A 622 -51.70 -30.36 24.89
CA GLY A 622 -52.26 -31.53 24.22
C GLY A 622 -52.99 -31.22 22.91
N THR A 623 -53.07 -29.95 22.53
CA THR A 623 -53.59 -29.49 21.23
C THR A 623 -52.60 -28.55 20.55
N ASP A 624 -52.38 -28.78 19.26
CA ASP A 624 -51.44 -27.95 18.50
C ASP A 624 -51.97 -26.53 18.32
N ARG A 625 -51.09 -25.54 18.56
CA ARG A 625 -51.40 -24.11 18.44
C ARG A 625 -50.94 -23.56 17.08
N THR A 626 -51.78 -22.79 16.41
CA THR A 626 -51.41 -22.10 15.17
C THR A 626 -51.00 -20.68 15.47
N ILE A 627 -49.79 -20.30 15.03
CA ILE A 627 -49.30 -18.90 15.10
C ILE A 627 -48.80 -18.44 13.71
N LEU A 628 -49.12 -17.21 13.37
CA LEU A 628 -48.63 -16.53 12.18
C LEU A 628 -47.59 -15.48 12.58
N SER A 629 -46.42 -15.53 11.95
CA SER A 629 -45.33 -14.55 12.20
C SER A 629 -44.82 -13.96 10.91
N GLY A 630 -44.48 -12.65 10.96
CA GLY A 630 -44.02 -11.84 9.83
C GLY A 630 -42.55 -12.05 9.44
N ILE A 631 -42.00 -13.25 9.63
CA ILE A 631 -40.55 -13.53 9.53
C ILE A 631 -40.15 -14.30 8.27
N ALA A 632 -41.02 -14.45 7.29
CA ALA A 632 -40.78 -15.21 6.06
C ALA A 632 -39.64 -14.63 5.18
N LYS A 633 -39.21 -13.39 5.43
CA LYS A 633 -38.03 -12.77 4.75
C LYS A 633 -36.71 -13.22 5.36
N PHE A 634 -36.71 -13.68 6.60
CA PHE A 634 -35.53 -14.00 7.38
C PHE A 634 -35.27 -15.49 7.55
N TYR A 635 -36.32 -16.31 7.47
CA TYR A 635 -36.24 -17.76 7.68
C TYR A 635 -36.97 -18.54 6.61
N LYS A 636 -36.42 -19.68 6.25
CA LYS A 636 -37.14 -20.71 5.52
C LYS A 636 -37.85 -21.62 6.51
N PRO A 637 -39.03 -22.19 6.17
CA PRO A 637 -39.75 -23.08 7.05
C PRO A 637 -38.93 -24.25 7.61
N GLU A 638 -38.10 -24.85 6.76
CA GLU A 638 -37.23 -25.99 7.09
C GLU A 638 -36.16 -25.66 8.15
N ASP A 639 -35.76 -24.40 8.28
CA ASP A 639 -34.76 -23.95 9.26
C ASP A 639 -35.32 -23.86 10.67
N LEU A 640 -36.66 -23.87 10.83
CA LEU A 640 -37.36 -23.61 12.08
C LEU A 640 -38.03 -24.85 12.65
N ILE A 641 -38.39 -25.82 11.81
CA ILE A 641 -39.05 -27.08 12.27
C ILE A 641 -38.13 -27.83 13.24
N GLY A 642 -38.70 -28.34 14.33
CA GLY A 642 -37.97 -29.06 15.38
C GLY A 642 -37.22 -28.18 16.37
N LYS A 643 -37.37 -26.83 16.30
CA LYS A 643 -36.77 -25.90 17.26
C LYS A 643 -37.77 -25.41 18.28
N ASP A 644 -37.26 -25.02 19.44
CA ASP A 644 -38.02 -24.39 20.51
C ASP A 644 -37.99 -22.88 20.39
N VAL A 645 -39.13 -22.23 20.64
CA VAL A 645 -39.28 -20.78 20.56
C VAL A 645 -40.04 -20.25 21.75
N LEU A 646 -39.76 -19.00 22.12
CA LEU A 646 -40.57 -18.28 23.12
C LEU A 646 -41.73 -17.59 22.42
N PHE A 647 -42.92 -17.72 22.98
CA PHE A 647 -44.13 -17.09 22.45
C PHE A 647 -45.04 -16.57 23.55
N ILE A 648 -45.82 -15.54 23.24
CA ILE A 648 -46.91 -15.08 24.13
C ILE A 648 -48.18 -15.90 23.85
N ALA A 649 -48.59 -16.62 24.85
CA ALA A 649 -49.66 -17.63 24.72
C ALA A 649 -51.09 -17.05 24.88
N ASN A 650 -51.25 -15.97 25.64
CA ASN A 650 -52.55 -15.41 26.02
C ASN A 650 -52.94 -14.12 25.27
N LEU A 651 -52.35 -13.88 24.10
CA LEU A 651 -52.83 -12.83 23.21
C LEU A 651 -54.18 -13.22 22.59
N ALA A 652 -55.10 -12.24 22.50
CA ALA A 652 -56.37 -12.45 21.84
C ALA A 652 -56.14 -12.96 20.39
N PRO A 653 -56.82 -14.02 19.97
CA PRO A 653 -56.69 -14.57 18.64
C PRO A 653 -56.94 -13.53 17.55
N ARG A 654 -56.08 -13.51 16.53
CA ARG A 654 -56.16 -12.54 15.42
C ARG A 654 -56.21 -13.24 14.07
N LYS A 655 -57.22 -12.90 13.26
CA LYS A 655 -57.35 -13.44 11.91
C LYS A 655 -56.46 -12.68 10.91
N MET A 656 -55.52 -13.36 10.27
CA MET A 656 -54.66 -12.84 9.24
C MET A 656 -54.67 -13.74 8.02
N MET A 657 -54.91 -13.19 6.82
CA MET A 657 -55.03 -13.96 5.57
C MET A 657 -55.98 -15.15 5.63
N GLY A 658 -57.07 -15.03 6.44
CA GLY A 658 -58.05 -16.07 6.60
C GLY A 658 -57.71 -17.15 7.66
N ILE A 659 -56.53 -17.11 8.26
CA ILE A 659 -56.03 -18.04 9.28
C ILE A 659 -56.03 -17.31 10.63
N GLU A 660 -56.50 -18.00 11.69
CA GLU A 660 -56.48 -17.46 13.05
C GLU A 660 -55.13 -17.74 13.72
N SER A 661 -54.45 -16.69 14.14
CA SER A 661 -53.20 -16.76 14.91
C SER A 661 -53.51 -16.66 16.40
N GLN A 662 -53.04 -17.64 17.17
CA GLN A 662 -53.33 -17.81 18.59
C GLN A 662 -52.15 -17.51 19.49
N GLY A 663 -51.45 -16.42 19.22
CA GLY A 663 -50.27 -15.99 19.95
C GLY A 663 -49.26 -15.25 19.10
N MET A 664 -48.11 -14.95 19.67
CA MET A 664 -47.02 -14.23 18.98
C MET A 664 -45.66 -14.82 19.34
N ILE A 665 -44.91 -15.29 18.36
CA ILE A 665 -43.50 -15.67 18.53
C ILE A 665 -42.65 -14.44 18.81
N LEU A 666 -41.80 -14.52 19.84
CA LEU A 666 -40.86 -13.46 20.20
C LEU A 666 -39.64 -13.53 19.30
N SER A 667 -39.19 -12.37 18.84
CA SER A 667 -38.00 -12.22 18.04
C SER A 667 -37.30 -10.88 18.30
N ALA A 668 -36.00 -10.86 18.16
CA ALA A 668 -35.17 -9.64 18.25
C ALA A 668 -34.74 -9.19 16.86
N LEU A 669 -34.91 -7.92 16.55
CA LEU A 669 -34.39 -7.30 15.34
C LEU A 669 -32.98 -6.78 15.66
N ASN A 670 -31.99 -7.20 14.87
CA ASN A 670 -30.60 -6.82 15.04
C ASN A 670 -30.30 -5.48 14.33
N PHE A 671 -29.14 -4.89 14.66
CA PHE A 671 -28.68 -3.60 14.07
C PHE A 671 -28.50 -3.67 12.55
N ASP A 672 -28.17 -4.81 11.98
CA ASP A 672 -28.00 -5.04 10.55
C ASP A 672 -29.32 -5.36 9.81
N GLY A 673 -30.43 -5.25 10.51
CA GLY A 673 -31.75 -5.59 9.98
C GLY A 673 -32.05 -7.09 9.96
N SER A 674 -31.10 -7.95 10.38
CA SER A 674 -31.37 -9.36 10.57
C SER A 674 -32.30 -9.59 11.78
N LEU A 675 -33.05 -10.68 11.75
CA LEU A 675 -33.99 -11.01 12.83
C LEU A 675 -33.60 -12.36 13.43
N SER A 676 -33.55 -12.42 14.77
CA SER A 676 -33.33 -13.66 15.52
C SER A 676 -34.57 -14.04 16.30
N VAL A 677 -35.03 -15.27 16.10
CA VAL A 677 -36.13 -15.85 16.91
C VAL A 677 -35.54 -16.19 18.29
N THR A 678 -36.27 -15.84 19.35
CA THR A 678 -35.83 -16.15 20.72
C THR A 678 -36.05 -17.61 21.05
N THR A 679 -35.07 -18.23 21.70
CA THR A 679 -35.08 -19.65 22.12
C THR A 679 -34.49 -19.83 23.51
N THR A 680 -34.53 -21.04 24.05
CA THR A 680 -33.90 -21.41 25.32
C THR A 680 -32.48 -21.91 25.09
N LEU A 681 -31.57 -21.64 26.06
CA LEU A 681 -30.16 -22.08 25.99
C LEU A 681 -29.97 -23.58 26.28
N SER A 682 -30.98 -24.22 26.90
CA SER A 682 -31.00 -25.65 27.19
C SER A 682 -32.35 -26.22 26.82
N GLU A 683 -32.43 -27.53 26.72
CA GLU A 683 -33.70 -28.26 26.47
C GLU A 683 -34.72 -27.98 27.58
N VAL A 684 -35.88 -27.50 27.19
CA VAL A 684 -37.00 -27.18 28.08
C VAL A 684 -38.27 -27.79 27.50
N LYS A 685 -39.10 -28.39 28.33
CA LYS A 685 -40.35 -29.00 27.85
C LYS A 685 -41.31 -27.95 27.27
N PRO A 686 -41.96 -28.24 26.14
CA PRO A 686 -43.03 -27.40 25.60
C PRO A 686 -44.12 -27.11 26.66
N GLY A 687 -44.60 -25.87 26.69
CA GLY A 687 -45.54 -25.38 27.68
C GLY A 687 -44.93 -24.82 28.96
N SER A 688 -43.62 -24.95 29.17
CA SER A 688 -42.94 -24.34 30.31
C SER A 688 -43.11 -22.82 30.28
N GLN A 689 -43.50 -22.26 31.43
CA GLN A 689 -43.68 -20.82 31.59
C GLN A 689 -42.33 -20.11 31.72
N VAL A 690 -42.21 -18.94 31.10
CA VAL A 690 -41.08 -18.05 31.19
C VAL A 690 -41.43 -16.91 32.13
N GLY A 691 -40.63 -16.74 33.19
CA GLY A 691 -40.87 -15.75 34.24
C GLY A 691 -39.60 -15.01 34.65
#